data_896669e8ba938e644219bf850aae8388
#
_entry.id   896669e8ba938e644219bf850aae8388
#
_cell.length_a   1.000
_cell.length_b   1.000
_cell.length_c   1.000
_cell.angle_alpha   90.00
_cell.angle_beta   90.00
_cell.angle_gamma   90.00
#
_symmetry.space_group_name_H-M   'P 1'
#
loop_
_entity.id
_entity.type
_entity.pdbx_description
1 polymer ?
#
loop_
_entity_poly.entity_id
_entity_poly.type
_entity_poly.pdbx_seq_one_letter_code
_entity_poly.pdbx_strand_id
1 'polypeptide(L)'
;MIANNNLKVCRTLVRRDVRFHPVKYILLSCAAMLVTALYTFVFLLGSSVENAYLLNYQYSYGSTSHILYTGLTEKQADTLTGNSSIKSTVRLSTIGQLSDPVIGRRSIKLAVTDRAYAQTVLSVPTVGTLPEKNGEIALDEFTMDSLGIPHKIGSPVSIVWTDPNGETHTTAFTLCGWWASPANFSEACAWITKEEAKKLLPDYDEENAANVTLGVNLHQPKDIEKQAEAILSQQGVTGCTYTTNLAFQDARTEMAEHQARPYYMPAFLVILCGYLMVYSIVHVAADREHLFYAGLKSLGMTPRQIWRLLLEQGILVSALGMIPGWALGFVLHYFITGRVVIGMEENPALYFLSWPPFAAAVLCTMATVLLAYFLPALRLSRRTPADMLNSAFGRLPKRRQKSDGRMTLAQLAFRTLGKNRWRTLLSVVSLLLAVLLLNSVWIRYISAKEEIYLSSMFPWDYSLCDGSAYLSAQQYNEKNQGITEETVAELKKRREVTSVSMLKSHEIPMTASGTLRERITAFYNQPYDEKQTLRETQAAYPEWLNGLARLEETGEYTGLVVGMDGVYLDYLQEYSPFTSGSFDEKAFASGEFVLVGGAYHEGLSSPIEGEEIEISGKKFTVMGSVMHDETYLQGAESPEAAFNLVYILPIEAFDRLFPEQAYRQLAVNIDKGQQKEFEVYLDEYEQGLNRGVGITRRSEYQDNFRVARLNLVLPDLVIGLVLTGIALMNFINMLVIKTVSRKGEFAVYESLGMTRTQLQKLLLLEGIFHAGLMLMILIPVTTIFDRFLMPKVVEAAGSWSMVYTCSFLPLWIFSLILGLSLIHI
;
A
#
# COMPACT_ATOMS: atom_id res chain seq x y z
N MET A 1 -12.37 -35.35 -52.81
CA MET A 1 -11.94 -35.86 -51.50
C MET A 1 -12.71 -35.11 -50.40
N ILE A 2 -13.64 -35.77 -49.76
CA ILE A 2 -14.39 -35.20 -48.58
C ILE A 2 -13.35 -34.99 -47.51
N ALA A 3 -13.17 -33.77 -47.09
CA ALA A 3 -12.25 -33.43 -45.96
C ALA A 3 -12.77 -34.09 -44.68
N ASN A 4 -12.19 -35.23 -44.33
CA ASN A 4 -12.56 -35.98 -43.13
C ASN A 4 -12.07 -35.25 -41.88
N ASN A 5 -12.90 -34.35 -41.34
CA ASN A 5 -12.62 -33.52 -40.19
C ASN A 5 -12.87 -34.28 -38.87
N ASN A 6 -12.33 -35.47 -38.74
CA ASN A 6 -12.61 -36.38 -37.62
C ASN A 6 -11.95 -35.93 -36.33
N LEU A 7 -12.64 -35.09 -35.54
CA LEU A 7 -12.25 -34.60 -34.21
C LEU A 7 -11.85 -35.72 -33.24
N LYS A 8 -12.51 -36.88 -33.31
CA LYS A 8 -12.21 -38.03 -32.46
C LYS A 8 -10.81 -38.56 -32.70
N VAL A 9 -10.32 -38.54 -33.95
CA VAL A 9 -8.95 -39.01 -34.28
C VAL A 9 -7.89 -38.07 -33.68
N CYS A 10 -8.03 -36.77 -33.79
CA CYS A 10 -7.08 -35.82 -33.19
C CYS A 10 -7.00 -36.00 -31.66
N ARG A 11 -8.13 -36.08 -30.99
CA ARG A 11 -8.17 -36.32 -29.52
C ARG A 11 -7.57 -37.67 -29.12
N THR A 12 -7.79 -38.70 -29.91
CA THR A 12 -7.19 -40.02 -29.63
C THR A 12 -5.68 -39.99 -29.83
N LEU A 13 -5.19 -39.27 -30.84
CA LEU A 13 -3.75 -39.05 -31.04
C LEU A 13 -3.12 -38.27 -29.90
N VAL A 14 -3.74 -37.19 -29.41
CA VAL A 14 -3.27 -36.44 -28.26
C VAL A 14 -3.19 -37.31 -27.00
N ARG A 15 -4.23 -38.11 -26.71
CA ARG A 15 -4.23 -39.01 -25.54
C ARG A 15 -3.13 -40.07 -25.61
N ARG A 16 -2.84 -40.60 -26.80
CA ARG A 16 -1.74 -41.55 -27.01
C ARG A 16 -0.38 -40.86 -26.85
N ASP A 17 -0.21 -39.66 -27.44
CA ASP A 17 1.03 -38.91 -27.33
C ASP A 17 1.37 -38.57 -25.84
N VAL A 18 0.39 -38.24 -25.02
CA VAL A 18 0.57 -38.05 -23.57
C VAL A 18 1.13 -39.31 -22.88
N ARG A 19 0.62 -40.49 -23.27
CA ARG A 19 1.07 -41.77 -22.72
C ARG A 19 2.49 -42.13 -23.15
N PHE A 20 2.87 -41.79 -24.36
CA PHE A 20 4.19 -42.10 -24.92
C PHE A 20 5.27 -41.09 -24.51
N HIS A 21 4.89 -39.83 -24.22
CA HIS A 21 5.83 -38.75 -23.84
C HIS A 21 5.43 -38.08 -22.55
N PRO A 22 5.26 -38.80 -21.39
CA PRO A 22 4.75 -38.25 -20.16
C PRO A 22 5.62 -37.11 -19.63
N VAL A 23 6.93 -37.19 -19.71
CA VAL A 23 7.88 -36.17 -19.22
C VAL A 23 7.67 -34.82 -19.94
N LYS A 24 7.41 -34.85 -21.26
CA LYS A 24 7.09 -33.64 -22.04
C LYS A 24 5.86 -32.93 -21.47
N TYR A 25 4.78 -33.68 -21.23
CA TYR A 25 3.52 -33.10 -20.77
C TYR A 25 3.59 -32.66 -19.30
N ILE A 26 4.32 -33.39 -18.45
CA ILE A 26 4.59 -32.98 -17.06
C ILE A 26 5.33 -31.64 -17.06
N LEU A 27 6.43 -31.51 -17.81
CA LEU A 27 7.19 -30.27 -17.89
C LEU A 27 6.36 -29.08 -18.39
N LEU A 28 5.55 -29.30 -19.44
CA LEU A 28 4.67 -28.27 -19.99
C LEU A 28 3.55 -27.90 -19.02
N SER A 29 2.97 -28.87 -18.31
CA SER A 29 1.94 -28.61 -17.31
C SER A 29 2.52 -27.89 -16.08
N CYS A 30 3.73 -28.25 -15.65
CA CYS A 30 4.44 -27.50 -14.59
C CYS A 30 4.73 -26.05 -15.03
N ALA A 31 5.13 -25.84 -16.27
CA ALA A 31 5.31 -24.50 -16.82
C ALA A 31 4.00 -23.71 -16.82
N ALA A 32 2.91 -24.31 -17.30
CA ALA A 32 1.59 -23.69 -17.29
C ALA A 32 1.11 -23.43 -15.87
N MET A 33 1.37 -24.33 -14.92
CA MET A 33 1.07 -24.17 -13.49
C MET A 33 1.77 -22.94 -12.90
N LEU A 34 3.08 -22.80 -13.08
CA LEU A 34 3.85 -21.67 -12.58
C LEU A 34 3.38 -20.34 -13.16
N VAL A 35 3.12 -20.33 -14.47
CA VAL A 35 2.59 -19.12 -15.16
C VAL A 35 1.20 -18.75 -14.64
N THR A 36 0.31 -19.75 -14.46
CA THR A 36 -1.02 -19.53 -13.89
C THR A 36 -0.93 -19.02 -12.45
N ALA A 37 -0.04 -19.61 -11.65
CA ALA A 37 0.16 -19.20 -10.27
C ALA A 37 0.59 -17.73 -10.18
N LEU A 38 1.51 -17.29 -11.03
CA LEU A 38 1.95 -15.90 -11.08
C LEU A 38 0.86 -14.94 -11.52
N TYR A 39 0.09 -15.29 -12.58
CA TYR A 39 -1.04 -14.45 -12.99
C TYR A 39 -2.08 -14.32 -11.89
N THR A 40 -2.45 -15.45 -11.28
CA THR A 40 -3.40 -15.47 -10.17
C THR A 40 -2.90 -14.61 -9.02
N PHE A 41 -1.64 -14.75 -8.63
CA PHE A 41 -1.02 -13.96 -7.59
C PHE A 41 -1.04 -12.46 -7.91
N VAL A 42 -0.55 -12.06 -9.08
CA VAL A 42 -0.46 -10.65 -9.49
C VAL A 42 -1.83 -9.99 -9.58
N PHE A 43 -2.80 -10.66 -10.19
CA PHE A 43 -4.14 -10.08 -10.34
C PHE A 43 -4.92 -10.02 -9.02
N LEU A 44 -4.79 -11.04 -8.16
CA LEU A 44 -5.38 -11.00 -6.82
C LEU A 44 -4.72 -9.95 -5.95
N LEU A 45 -3.40 -9.83 -5.99
CA LEU A 45 -2.68 -8.82 -5.21
C LEU A 45 -3.10 -7.40 -5.63
N GLY A 46 -3.09 -7.10 -6.93
CA GLY A 46 -3.52 -5.79 -7.43
C GLY A 46 -4.95 -5.45 -7.03
N SER A 47 -5.87 -6.40 -7.20
CA SER A 47 -7.27 -6.23 -6.79
C SER A 47 -7.43 -6.07 -5.28
N SER A 48 -6.63 -6.77 -4.48
CA SER A 48 -6.67 -6.63 -3.01
C SER A 48 -6.11 -5.29 -2.54
N VAL A 49 -5.04 -4.80 -3.17
CA VAL A 49 -4.50 -3.47 -2.86
C VAL A 49 -5.52 -2.38 -3.20
N GLU A 50 -6.15 -2.44 -4.37
CA GLU A 50 -7.21 -1.51 -4.76
C GLU A 50 -8.36 -1.49 -3.75
N ASN A 51 -8.87 -2.67 -3.38
CA ASN A 51 -9.93 -2.79 -2.38
C ASN A 51 -9.49 -2.32 -0.99
N ALA A 52 -8.24 -2.55 -0.62
CA ALA A 52 -7.70 -2.10 0.65
C ALA A 52 -7.65 -0.57 0.75
N TYR A 53 -7.27 0.12 -0.34
CA TYR A 53 -7.33 1.59 -0.38
C TYR A 53 -8.77 2.10 -0.27
N LEU A 54 -9.71 1.52 -1.00
CA LEU A 54 -11.12 1.89 -0.89
C LEU A 54 -11.67 1.62 0.52
N LEU A 55 -11.31 0.49 1.10
CA LEU A 55 -11.71 0.13 2.46
C LEU A 55 -11.10 1.10 3.49
N ASN A 56 -9.85 1.50 3.31
CA ASN A 56 -9.21 2.50 4.18
C ASN A 56 -9.97 3.84 4.15
N TYR A 57 -10.43 4.29 2.99
CA TYR A 57 -11.29 5.48 2.92
C TYR A 57 -12.63 5.27 3.62
N GLN A 58 -13.22 4.07 3.55
CA GLN A 58 -14.44 3.76 4.31
C GLN A 58 -14.20 3.78 5.82
N TYR A 59 -13.07 3.26 6.28
CA TYR A 59 -12.67 3.33 7.70
C TYR A 59 -12.42 4.76 8.15
N SER A 60 -11.71 5.55 7.35
CA SER A 60 -11.48 6.97 7.68
C SER A 60 -12.79 7.77 7.71
N TYR A 61 -13.77 7.39 6.90
CA TYR A 61 -15.12 7.97 6.92
C TYR A 61 -15.98 7.43 8.08
N GLY A 62 -15.62 6.30 8.66
CA GLY A 62 -16.33 5.65 9.76
C GLY A 62 -17.60 4.90 9.35
N SER A 63 -17.91 4.79 8.05
CA SER A 63 -19.15 4.12 7.59
C SER A 63 -19.00 3.56 6.17
N THR A 64 -19.75 2.51 5.88
CA THR A 64 -19.94 1.99 4.52
C THR A 64 -21.13 2.62 3.79
N SER A 65 -21.89 3.53 4.41
CA SER A 65 -22.94 4.30 3.78
C SER A 65 -22.39 5.31 2.76
N HIS A 66 -23.20 5.64 1.74
CA HIS A 66 -22.81 6.66 0.75
C HIS A 66 -22.88 8.07 1.31
N ILE A 67 -23.89 8.33 2.16
CA ILE A 67 -24.14 9.63 2.80
C ILE A 67 -24.45 9.39 4.28
N LEU A 68 -23.93 10.24 5.16
CA LEU A 68 -24.34 10.34 6.54
C LEU A 68 -24.99 11.71 6.76
N TYR A 69 -26.27 11.74 7.11
CA TYR A 69 -26.96 12.93 7.59
C TYR A 69 -26.89 12.92 9.10
N THR A 70 -26.42 14.00 9.71
CA THR A 70 -26.27 14.16 11.17
C THR A 70 -27.06 15.33 11.69
N GLY A 71 -27.47 15.26 12.94
CA GLY A 71 -28.29 16.31 13.53
C GLY A 71 -29.76 16.27 13.12
N LEU A 72 -30.26 15.10 12.73
CA LEU A 72 -31.67 14.89 12.40
C LEU A 72 -32.49 14.60 13.64
N THR A 73 -33.78 15.04 13.61
CA THR A 73 -34.81 14.46 14.48
C THR A 73 -35.33 13.14 13.91
N GLU A 74 -35.98 12.32 14.71
CA GLU A 74 -36.59 11.06 14.23
C GLU A 74 -37.59 11.33 13.09
N LYS A 75 -38.41 12.39 13.18
CA LYS A 75 -39.35 12.76 12.12
C LYS A 75 -38.67 13.13 10.81
N GLN A 76 -37.58 13.87 10.89
CA GLN A 76 -36.78 14.22 9.70
C GLN A 76 -36.12 12.98 9.08
N ALA A 77 -35.60 12.08 9.89
CA ALA A 77 -35.00 10.83 9.41
C ALA A 77 -36.05 9.95 8.72
N ASP A 78 -37.29 9.87 9.27
CA ASP A 78 -38.42 9.17 8.63
C ASP A 78 -38.81 9.80 7.29
N THR A 79 -38.83 11.12 7.23
CA THR A 79 -39.12 11.86 6.00
C THR A 79 -38.10 11.58 4.91
N LEU A 80 -36.80 11.60 5.23
CA LEU A 80 -35.72 11.31 4.28
C LEU A 80 -35.79 9.88 3.76
N THR A 81 -36.12 8.91 4.62
CA THR A 81 -36.21 7.48 4.25
C THR A 81 -37.21 7.24 3.11
N GLY A 82 -38.22 8.09 2.95
CA GLY A 82 -39.21 7.97 1.88
C GLY A 82 -38.76 8.40 0.49
N ASN A 83 -37.52 8.88 0.29
CA ASN A 83 -37.03 9.35 -0.99
C ASN A 83 -36.73 8.20 -1.96
N SER A 84 -37.18 8.32 -3.21
CA SER A 84 -37.03 7.28 -4.24
C SER A 84 -35.59 6.99 -4.69
N SER A 85 -34.66 7.90 -4.45
CA SER A 85 -33.24 7.73 -4.76
C SER A 85 -32.53 6.81 -3.77
N ILE A 86 -33.13 6.58 -2.60
CA ILE A 86 -32.58 5.83 -1.49
C ILE A 86 -32.88 4.35 -1.65
N LYS A 87 -31.85 3.53 -1.59
CA LYS A 87 -31.94 2.07 -1.63
C LYS A 87 -32.18 1.47 -0.25
N SER A 88 -31.45 1.95 0.75
CA SER A 88 -31.55 1.51 2.14
C SER A 88 -31.05 2.60 3.07
N THR A 89 -31.57 2.59 4.30
CA THR A 89 -31.15 3.47 5.38
C THR A 89 -30.83 2.68 6.61
N VAL A 90 -29.93 3.22 7.43
CA VAL A 90 -29.56 2.71 8.75
C VAL A 90 -29.50 3.88 9.73
N ARG A 91 -29.76 3.66 11.03
CA ARG A 91 -29.91 4.73 12.02
C ARG A 91 -29.06 4.52 13.25
N LEU A 92 -28.58 5.63 13.79
CA LEU A 92 -27.89 5.77 15.06
C LEU A 92 -28.55 6.89 15.85
N SER A 93 -28.83 6.67 17.13
CA SER A 93 -29.23 7.74 18.06
C SER A 93 -28.14 7.94 19.10
N THR A 94 -27.43 9.07 19.01
CA THR A 94 -26.37 9.43 19.94
C THR A 94 -26.95 10.08 21.18
N ILE A 95 -26.56 9.62 22.37
CA ILE A 95 -26.99 10.20 23.65
C ILE A 95 -25.91 11.00 24.36
N GLY A 96 -24.67 10.77 24.01
CA GLY A 96 -23.53 11.49 24.55
C GLY A 96 -22.23 11.01 23.97
N GLN A 97 -21.15 11.51 24.53
CA GLN A 97 -19.78 11.17 24.14
C GLN A 97 -18.96 10.80 25.36
N LEU A 98 -18.14 9.74 25.26
CA LEU A 98 -17.20 9.41 26.32
C LEU A 98 -16.17 10.54 26.45
N SER A 99 -15.98 11.00 27.69
CA SER A 99 -15.13 12.15 28.04
C SER A 99 -14.01 11.80 29.03
N ASP A 100 -13.72 10.51 29.20
CA ASP A 100 -12.61 10.08 30.05
C ASP A 100 -11.28 10.50 29.39
N PRO A 101 -10.40 11.25 30.08
CA PRO A 101 -9.11 11.70 29.55
C PRO A 101 -8.21 10.57 29.03
N VAL A 102 -8.40 9.36 29.57
CA VAL A 102 -7.65 8.15 29.19
C VAL A 102 -7.95 7.71 27.76
N ILE A 103 -9.12 8.08 27.22
CA ILE A 103 -9.55 7.71 25.86
C ILE A 103 -8.99 8.69 24.80
N GLY A 104 -8.04 9.52 25.14
CA GLY A 104 -7.53 10.67 24.42
C GLY A 104 -7.16 10.56 22.93
N ARG A 105 -7.35 9.41 22.29
CA ARG A 105 -7.03 9.21 20.87
C ARG A 105 -8.23 9.03 19.95
N ARG A 106 -9.45 8.93 20.50
CA ARG A 106 -10.67 8.68 19.71
C ARG A 106 -11.89 9.36 20.30
N SER A 107 -12.76 9.80 19.39
CA SER A 107 -14.13 10.18 19.74
C SER A 107 -14.99 8.93 19.86
N ILE A 108 -15.60 8.70 21.02
CA ILE A 108 -16.44 7.54 21.27
C ILE A 108 -17.85 8.01 21.60
N LYS A 109 -18.78 7.75 20.66
CA LYS A 109 -20.20 8.10 20.84
C LYS A 109 -20.90 7.06 21.71
N LEU A 110 -21.54 7.48 22.79
CA LEU A 110 -22.48 6.64 23.53
C LEU A 110 -23.81 6.66 22.79
N ALA A 111 -24.25 5.51 22.29
CA ALA A 111 -25.32 5.48 21.31
C ALA A 111 -26.17 4.22 21.34
N VAL A 112 -27.41 4.37 20.82
CA VAL A 112 -28.33 3.29 20.55
C VAL A 112 -28.30 2.97 19.07
N THR A 113 -28.24 1.69 18.72
CA THR A 113 -28.21 1.26 17.33
C THR A 113 -28.95 -0.06 17.11
N ASP A 114 -29.26 -0.32 15.86
CA ASP A 114 -29.63 -1.65 15.39
C ASP A 114 -28.39 -2.40 14.83
N ARG A 115 -28.54 -3.69 14.60
CA ARG A 115 -27.47 -4.51 14.03
C ARG A 115 -27.08 -4.05 12.63
N ALA A 116 -28.00 -3.50 11.86
CA ALA A 116 -27.75 -3.05 10.48
C ALA A 116 -26.81 -1.82 10.47
N TYR A 117 -27.06 -0.86 11.37
CA TYR A 117 -26.15 0.28 11.51
C TYR A 117 -24.77 -0.14 12.05
N ALA A 118 -24.74 -0.97 13.09
CA ALA A 118 -23.49 -1.47 13.65
C ALA A 118 -22.63 -2.18 12.57
N GLN A 119 -23.26 -2.92 11.63
CA GLN A 119 -22.56 -3.50 10.49
C GLN A 119 -22.03 -2.43 9.53
N THR A 120 -22.79 -1.37 9.30
CA THR A 120 -22.41 -0.30 8.39
C THR A 120 -21.22 0.51 8.90
N VAL A 121 -21.13 0.71 10.21
CA VAL A 121 -19.98 1.38 10.89
C VAL A 121 -18.91 0.40 11.38
N LEU A 122 -18.94 -0.84 10.93
CA LEU A 122 -17.93 -1.87 11.22
C LEU A 122 -17.72 -2.14 12.72
N SER A 123 -18.75 -1.92 13.53
CA SER A 123 -18.73 -1.96 15.00
C SER A 123 -19.68 -3.02 15.56
N VAL A 124 -19.76 -4.18 14.90
CA VAL A 124 -20.48 -5.34 15.39
C VAL A 124 -19.57 -6.17 16.27
N PRO A 125 -20.00 -6.55 17.49
CA PRO A 125 -19.23 -7.45 18.34
C PRO A 125 -18.83 -8.74 17.62
N THR A 126 -17.52 -9.02 17.61
CA THR A 126 -16.94 -10.28 17.15
C THR A 126 -16.94 -11.32 18.27
N VAL A 127 -16.93 -10.85 19.51
CA VAL A 127 -17.04 -11.67 20.72
C VAL A 127 -18.24 -11.16 21.53
N GLY A 128 -19.14 -12.04 21.93
CA GLY A 128 -20.38 -11.68 22.63
C GLY A 128 -21.48 -11.19 21.68
N THR A 129 -22.33 -10.27 22.16
CA THR A 129 -23.51 -9.77 21.44
C THR A 129 -23.62 -8.24 21.57
N LEU A 130 -24.47 -7.63 20.75
CA LEU A 130 -24.97 -6.29 21.04
C LEU A 130 -25.81 -6.32 22.32
N PRO A 131 -25.87 -5.18 23.06
CA PRO A 131 -26.64 -5.09 24.31
C PRO A 131 -28.13 -5.44 24.09
N GLU A 132 -28.64 -6.34 24.91
CA GLU A 132 -30.06 -6.77 24.89
C GLU A 132 -30.75 -6.40 26.21
N LYS A 133 -30.01 -6.21 27.30
CA LYS A 133 -30.52 -5.90 28.64
C LYS A 133 -30.04 -4.55 29.11
N ASN A 134 -30.85 -3.92 29.96
CA ASN A 134 -30.47 -2.66 30.62
C ASN A 134 -29.20 -2.85 31.45
N GLY A 135 -28.31 -1.87 31.40
CA GLY A 135 -27.00 -1.92 32.05
C GLY A 135 -25.93 -2.73 31.32
N GLU A 136 -26.21 -3.24 30.13
CA GLU A 136 -25.21 -3.85 29.25
C GLU A 136 -24.59 -2.80 28.32
N ILE A 137 -23.30 -2.98 28.01
CA ILE A 137 -22.53 -2.17 27.05
C ILE A 137 -21.66 -3.05 26.15
N ALA A 138 -21.52 -2.68 24.89
CA ALA A 138 -20.52 -3.25 23.99
C ALA A 138 -19.56 -2.17 23.52
N LEU A 139 -18.25 -2.49 23.50
CA LEU A 139 -17.15 -1.57 23.23
C LEU A 139 -16.17 -2.15 22.19
N ASP A 140 -15.35 -1.32 21.62
CA ASP A 140 -14.20 -1.80 20.83
C ASP A 140 -13.01 -2.10 21.76
N GLU A 141 -12.08 -2.95 21.27
CA GLU A 141 -10.89 -3.38 22.03
C GLU A 141 -10.02 -2.19 22.45
N PHE A 142 -9.83 -1.22 21.57
CA PHE A 142 -9.05 -0.04 21.88
C PHE A 142 -9.61 0.74 23.10
N THR A 143 -10.94 0.93 23.15
CA THR A 143 -11.61 1.59 24.28
C THR A 143 -11.44 0.77 25.55
N MET A 144 -11.56 -0.55 25.45
CA MET A 144 -11.39 -1.43 26.60
C MET A 144 -9.96 -1.38 27.14
N ASP A 145 -8.95 -1.43 26.27
CA ASP A 145 -7.55 -1.36 26.66
C ASP A 145 -7.21 -0.01 27.31
N SER A 146 -7.71 1.07 26.73
CA SER A 146 -7.53 2.42 27.28
C SER A 146 -8.14 2.56 28.68
N LEU A 147 -9.31 1.99 28.91
CA LEU A 147 -9.99 2.01 30.20
C LEU A 147 -9.50 0.93 31.17
N GLY A 148 -8.60 0.03 30.74
CA GLY A 148 -8.12 -1.10 31.54
C GLY A 148 -9.21 -2.14 31.80
N ILE A 149 -10.16 -2.31 30.90
CA ILE A 149 -11.27 -3.27 31.04
C ILE A 149 -10.81 -4.65 30.58
N PRO A 150 -10.95 -5.69 31.41
CA PRO A 150 -10.59 -7.05 31.02
C PRO A 150 -11.43 -7.55 29.82
N HIS A 151 -10.81 -8.21 28.84
CA HIS A 151 -11.47 -8.83 27.67
C HIS A 151 -12.26 -10.09 28.09
N LYS A 152 -13.26 -9.89 28.92
CA LYS A 152 -14.12 -10.97 29.45
C LYS A 152 -15.57 -10.50 29.54
N ILE A 153 -16.49 -11.25 28.92
CA ILE A 153 -17.92 -10.98 29.04
C ILE A 153 -18.33 -11.00 30.51
N GLY A 154 -19.14 -10.01 30.92
CA GLY A 154 -19.59 -9.82 32.30
C GLY A 154 -18.65 -8.96 33.15
N SER A 155 -17.53 -8.44 32.60
CA SER A 155 -16.68 -7.48 33.29
C SER A 155 -17.45 -6.21 33.64
N PRO A 156 -17.25 -5.63 34.85
CA PRO A 156 -17.80 -4.33 35.18
C PRO A 156 -17.08 -3.23 34.38
N VAL A 157 -17.84 -2.32 33.83
CA VAL A 157 -17.36 -1.19 33.02
C VAL A 157 -17.86 0.10 33.65
N SER A 158 -16.97 1.02 34.02
CA SER A 158 -17.35 2.38 34.45
C SER A 158 -16.90 3.34 33.38
N ILE A 159 -17.80 4.13 32.83
CA ILE A 159 -17.49 5.16 31.83
C ILE A 159 -17.86 6.54 32.31
N VAL A 160 -17.03 7.51 31.95
CA VAL A 160 -17.30 8.94 32.11
C VAL A 160 -17.74 9.45 30.73
N TRP A 161 -18.87 10.12 30.69
CA TRP A 161 -19.44 10.60 29.41
C TRP A 161 -20.13 11.95 29.62
N THR A 162 -20.16 12.75 28.55
CA THR A 162 -20.79 14.07 28.52
C THR A 162 -22.05 14.00 27.67
N ASP A 163 -23.14 14.52 28.21
CA ASP A 163 -24.43 14.61 27.50
C ASP A 163 -24.46 15.79 26.50
N PRO A 164 -25.51 15.92 25.66
CA PRO A 164 -25.65 17.02 24.71
C PRO A 164 -25.75 18.42 25.36
N ASN A 165 -26.04 18.52 26.67
CA ASN A 165 -26.10 19.77 27.40
C ASN A 165 -24.73 20.16 27.99
N GLY A 166 -23.71 19.31 27.87
CA GLY A 166 -22.38 19.51 28.43
C GLY A 166 -22.20 19.04 29.87
N GLU A 167 -23.19 18.32 30.45
CA GLU A 167 -23.08 17.75 31.77
C GLU A 167 -22.33 16.42 31.75
N THR A 168 -21.39 16.25 32.67
CA THR A 168 -20.58 15.03 32.76
C THR A 168 -21.20 14.04 33.73
N HIS A 169 -21.36 12.81 33.31
CA HIS A 169 -21.93 11.71 34.05
C HIS A 169 -20.95 10.54 34.17
N THR A 170 -21.05 9.81 35.29
CA THR A 170 -20.34 8.54 35.45
C THR A 170 -21.35 7.43 35.60
N THR A 171 -21.26 6.42 34.74
CA THR A 171 -22.24 5.31 34.71
C THR A 171 -21.53 3.96 34.69
N ALA A 172 -22.07 3.03 35.47
CA ALA A 172 -21.58 1.66 35.55
C ALA A 172 -22.41 0.74 34.64
N PHE A 173 -21.75 -0.09 33.87
CA PHE A 173 -22.31 -1.07 32.94
C PHE A 173 -21.67 -2.44 33.14
N THR A 174 -22.19 -3.43 32.44
CA THR A 174 -21.62 -4.76 32.31
C THR A 174 -21.28 -5.04 30.84
N LEU A 175 -20.05 -5.45 30.55
CA LEU A 175 -19.60 -5.75 29.19
C LEU A 175 -20.33 -6.95 28.61
N CYS A 176 -21.03 -6.80 27.49
CA CYS A 176 -21.75 -7.88 26.80
C CYS A 176 -21.12 -8.30 25.47
N GLY A 177 -20.25 -7.49 24.90
CA GLY A 177 -19.55 -7.80 23.65
C GLY A 177 -18.47 -6.80 23.31
N TRP A 178 -17.54 -7.22 22.43
CA TRP A 178 -16.52 -6.34 21.89
C TRP A 178 -16.07 -6.75 20.49
N TRP A 179 -15.37 -5.84 19.81
CA TRP A 179 -14.80 -6.06 18.47
C TRP A 179 -13.45 -5.36 18.33
N ALA A 180 -12.60 -5.90 17.45
CA ALA A 180 -11.37 -5.24 17.06
C ALA A 180 -11.69 -4.03 16.16
N SER A 181 -11.08 -2.89 16.45
CA SER A 181 -11.24 -1.65 15.70
C SER A 181 -9.89 -1.25 15.11
N PRO A 182 -9.82 -0.91 13.81
CA PRO A 182 -8.57 -0.47 13.18
C PRO A 182 -8.00 0.77 13.84
N ALA A 183 -6.67 0.88 13.89
CA ALA A 183 -5.96 2.00 14.54
C ALA A 183 -6.30 3.38 13.95
N ASN A 184 -6.65 3.44 12.65
CA ASN A 184 -7.00 4.67 11.91
C ASN A 184 -8.50 5.01 11.99
N PHE A 185 -9.26 4.32 12.83
CA PHE A 185 -10.68 4.61 13.00
C PHE A 185 -10.82 5.81 13.93
N SER A 186 -11.22 6.96 13.38
CA SER A 186 -11.29 8.23 14.13
C SER A 186 -12.48 8.29 15.08
N GLU A 187 -13.58 7.64 14.74
CA GLU A 187 -14.80 7.60 15.55
C GLU A 187 -15.14 6.15 15.94
N ALA A 188 -15.44 5.94 17.22
CA ALA A 188 -15.92 4.66 17.74
C ALA A 188 -17.29 4.84 18.39
N CYS A 189 -17.96 3.73 18.66
CA CYS A 189 -19.26 3.73 19.31
C CYS A 189 -19.23 2.81 20.54
N ALA A 190 -19.88 3.27 21.60
CA ALA A 190 -20.24 2.47 22.76
C ALA A 190 -21.73 2.16 22.66
N TRP A 191 -22.06 0.91 22.46
CA TRP A 191 -23.47 0.49 22.26
C TRP A 191 -24.19 0.23 23.55
N ILE A 192 -25.39 0.80 23.70
CA ILE A 192 -26.31 0.51 24.82
C ILE A 192 -27.73 0.28 24.28
N THR A 193 -28.62 -0.19 25.15
CA THR A 193 -30.03 -0.39 24.78
C THR A 193 -30.82 0.92 24.79
N LYS A 194 -31.90 0.96 24.06
CA LYS A 194 -32.82 2.10 24.00
C LYS A 194 -33.44 2.42 25.35
N GLU A 195 -33.79 1.38 26.12
CA GLU A 195 -34.35 1.48 27.45
C GLU A 195 -33.35 2.06 28.45
N GLU A 196 -32.06 1.69 28.34
CA GLU A 196 -31.00 2.28 29.18
C GLU A 196 -30.76 3.74 28.81
N ALA A 197 -30.78 4.10 27.54
CA ALA A 197 -30.68 5.48 27.08
C ALA A 197 -31.75 6.37 27.71
N LYS A 198 -33.01 5.92 27.72
CA LYS A 198 -34.12 6.65 28.37
C LYS A 198 -33.97 6.76 29.88
N LYS A 199 -33.36 5.82 30.53
CA LYS A 199 -33.08 5.87 31.97
C LYS A 199 -31.94 6.87 32.29
N LEU A 200 -30.94 6.95 31.43
CA LEU A 200 -29.80 7.85 31.60
C LEU A 200 -30.18 9.32 31.35
N LEU A 201 -31.08 9.57 30.41
CA LEU A 201 -31.61 10.89 30.06
C LEU A 201 -33.14 10.86 30.11
N PRO A 202 -33.78 10.98 31.28
CA PRO A 202 -35.25 10.92 31.43
C PRO A 202 -35.98 12.06 30.71
N ASP A 203 -35.34 13.23 30.59
CA ASP A 203 -35.92 14.44 29.94
C ASP A 203 -35.62 14.48 28.43
N TYR A 204 -35.05 13.43 27.90
CA TYR A 204 -34.69 13.30 26.50
C TYR A 204 -35.93 13.14 25.62
N ASP A 205 -36.20 14.19 24.84
CA ASP A 205 -37.31 14.18 23.86
C ASP A 205 -36.84 13.45 22.58
N GLU A 206 -37.10 12.15 22.55
CA GLU A 206 -36.72 11.26 21.42
C GLU A 206 -37.25 11.77 20.06
N GLU A 207 -38.39 12.48 20.02
CA GLU A 207 -38.98 12.95 18.77
C GLU A 207 -38.37 14.24 18.23
N ASN A 208 -37.91 15.14 19.09
CA ASN A 208 -37.46 16.47 18.72
C ASN A 208 -35.96 16.69 18.93
N ALA A 209 -35.24 15.79 19.58
CA ALA A 209 -33.82 15.90 19.75
C ALA A 209 -33.10 15.68 18.40
N ALA A 210 -32.21 16.62 18.03
CA ALA A 210 -31.41 16.56 16.80
C ALA A 210 -30.17 15.67 16.97
N ASN A 211 -30.37 14.40 17.32
CA ASN A 211 -29.30 13.47 17.70
C ASN A 211 -29.27 12.21 16.82
N VAL A 212 -30.10 12.14 15.81
CA VAL A 212 -30.16 11.01 14.89
C VAL A 212 -29.13 11.22 13.78
N THR A 213 -28.33 10.18 13.55
CA THR A 213 -27.52 10.05 12.35
C THR A 213 -28.15 9.02 11.43
N LEU A 214 -28.44 9.42 10.19
CA LEU A 214 -29.02 8.56 9.17
C LEU A 214 -27.99 8.21 8.11
N GLY A 215 -27.56 6.96 8.07
CA GLY A 215 -26.73 6.42 7.00
C GLY A 215 -27.59 6.04 5.79
N VAL A 216 -27.25 6.56 4.62
CA VAL A 216 -28.03 6.38 3.39
C VAL A 216 -27.20 5.69 2.33
N ASN A 217 -27.75 4.65 1.72
CA ASN A 217 -27.24 4.03 0.52
C ASN A 217 -28.14 4.36 -0.67
N LEU A 218 -27.56 4.86 -1.75
CA LEU A 218 -28.24 5.23 -2.97
C LEU A 218 -28.36 4.05 -3.94
N HIS A 219 -29.37 4.04 -4.81
CA HIS A 219 -29.45 3.07 -5.90
C HIS A 219 -28.32 3.22 -6.92
N GLN A 220 -27.88 4.45 -7.17
CA GLN A 220 -26.77 4.77 -8.06
C GLN A 220 -25.85 5.79 -7.37
N PRO A 221 -24.68 5.38 -6.88
CA PRO A 221 -23.74 6.26 -6.19
C PRO A 221 -22.91 7.08 -7.19
N LYS A 222 -23.54 7.96 -7.95
CA LYS A 222 -22.90 8.96 -8.81
C LYS A 222 -23.23 10.35 -8.33
N ASP A 223 -22.29 11.28 -8.39
CA ASP A 223 -22.50 12.67 -7.95
C ASP A 223 -23.18 12.72 -6.57
N ILE A 224 -22.64 11.94 -5.60
CA ILE A 224 -23.30 11.69 -4.30
C ILE A 224 -23.63 13.00 -3.58
N GLU A 225 -22.75 13.99 -3.66
CA GLU A 225 -22.93 15.31 -3.04
C GLU A 225 -24.18 16.04 -3.57
N LYS A 226 -24.33 16.10 -4.91
CA LYS A 226 -25.52 16.68 -5.53
C LYS A 226 -26.79 15.91 -5.18
N GLN A 227 -26.71 14.59 -5.05
CA GLN A 227 -27.84 13.79 -4.62
C GLN A 227 -28.19 14.03 -3.16
N ALA A 228 -27.18 14.21 -2.29
CA ALA A 228 -27.40 14.53 -0.88
C ALA A 228 -28.15 15.84 -0.72
N GLU A 229 -27.73 16.91 -1.40
CA GLU A 229 -28.43 18.20 -1.39
C GLU A 229 -29.84 18.11 -2.00
N ALA A 230 -29.98 17.39 -3.11
CA ALA A 230 -31.29 17.21 -3.77
C ALA A 230 -32.28 16.46 -2.86
N ILE A 231 -31.84 15.45 -2.12
CA ILE A 231 -32.68 14.71 -1.17
C ILE A 231 -33.18 15.64 -0.06
N LEU A 232 -32.31 16.46 0.54
CA LEU A 232 -32.67 17.44 1.57
C LEU A 232 -33.68 18.46 1.02
N SER A 233 -33.40 19.04 -0.14
CA SER A 233 -34.22 20.06 -0.78
C SER A 233 -35.59 19.53 -1.15
N GLN A 234 -35.67 18.31 -1.73
CA GLN A 234 -36.94 17.68 -2.13
C GLN A 234 -37.84 17.36 -0.93
N GLN A 235 -37.26 17.01 0.18
CA GLN A 235 -37.99 16.64 1.40
C GLN A 235 -38.21 17.83 2.35
N GLY A 236 -37.65 19.01 2.03
CA GLY A 236 -37.77 20.20 2.85
C GLY A 236 -37.14 20.10 4.23
N VAL A 237 -36.10 19.24 4.39
CA VAL A 237 -35.41 19.04 5.65
C VAL A 237 -34.29 20.07 5.74
N THR A 238 -34.25 20.81 6.85
CA THR A 238 -33.26 21.84 7.16
C THR A 238 -32.72 21.66 8.57
N GLY A 239 -31.58 22.28 8.89
CA GLY A 239 -30.99 22.23 10.23
C GLY A 239 -30.18 20.96 10.53
N CYS A 240 -29.88 20.15 9.51
CA CYS A 240 -28.96 19.01 9.61
C CYS A 240 -27.74 19.24 8.73
N THR A 241 -26.67 18.54 9.04
CA THR A 241 -25.46 18.49 8.21
C THR A 241 -25.39 17.14 7.49
N TYR A 242 -24.62 17.08 6.41
CA TYR A 242 -24.33 15.80 5.75
C TYR A 242 -22.86 15.69 5.39
N THR A 243 -22.38 14.47 5.38
CA THR A 243 -21.07 14.13 4.84
C THR A 243 -21.21 13.02 3.79
N THR A 244 -20.38 13.08 2.77
CA THR A 244 -20.39 12.09 1.68
C THR A 244 -19.18 11.19 1.79
N ASN A 245 -19.38 9.89 1.56
CA ASN A 245 -18.31 8.91 1.68
C ASN A 245 -17.32 9.03 0.52
N LEU A 246 -16.11 9.46 0.84
CA LEU A 246 -15.02 9.67 -0.12
C LEU A 246 -14.64 8.40 -0.90
N ALA A 247 -14.88 7.21 -0.33
CA ALA A 247 -14.60 5.94 -1.02
C ALA A 247 -15.42 5.74 -2.31
N PHE A 248 -16.55 6.43 -2.44
CA PHE A 248 -17.43 6.33 -3.61
C PHE A 248 -17.30 7.53 -4.56
N GLN A 249 -16.39 8.45 -4.32
CA GLN A 249 -16.05 9.52 -5.27
C GLN A 249 -15.21 8.98 -6.41
N ASP A 250 -15.50 9.40 -7.65
CA ASP A 250 -14.76 8.97 -8.85
C ASP A 250 -13.24 9.24 -8.70
N ALA A 251 -12.86 10.41 -8.17
CA ALA A 251 -11.47 10.78 -7.94
C ALA A 251 -10.73 9.81 -6.99
N ARG A 252 -11.40 9.30 -5.95
CA ARG A 252 -10.81 8.35 -4.99
C ARG A 252 -10.73 6.95 -5.55
N THR A 253 -11.70 6.54 -6.36
CA THR A 253 -11.64 5.28 -7.12
C THR A 253 -10.47 5.32 -8.11
N GLU A 254 -10.29 6.43 -8.84
CA GLU A 254 -9.12 6.66 -9.69
C GLU A 254 -7.80 6.60 -8.90
N MET A 255 -7.76 7.19 -7.71
CA MET A 255 -6.59 7.10 -6.82
C MET A 255 -6.28 5.65 -6.41
N ALA A 256 -7.29 4.89 -5.99
CA ALA A 256 -7.12 3.49 -5.63
C ALA A 256 -6.60 2.65 -6.80
N GLU A 257 -7.18 2.84 -7.99
CA GLU A 257 -6.68 2.22 -9.22
C GLU A 257 -5.22 2.65 -9.52
N HIS A 258 -4.90 3.93 -9.37
CA HIS A 258 -3.55 4.45 -9.59
C HIS A 258 -2.55 3.81 -8.64
N GLN A 259 -2.89 3.66 -7.38
CA GLN A 259 -2.07 2.98 -6.37
C GLN A 259 -1.93 1.47 -6.63
N ALA A 260 -2.94 0.83 -7.22
CA ALA A 260 -2.89 -0.59 -7.58
C ALA A 260 -2.10 -0.86 -8.88
N ARG A 261 -1.98 0.10 -9.79
CA ARG A 261 -1.29 -0.06 -11.10
C ARG A 261 0.13 -0.62 -11.00
N PRO A 262 1.01 -0.18 -10.08
CA PRO A 262 2.35 -0.74 -9.94
C PRO A 262 2.36 -2.26 -9.69
N TYR A 263 1.35 -2.78 -9.00
CA TYR A 263 1.23 -4.21 -8.69
C TYR A 263 0.77 -5.05 -9.91
N TYR A 264 0.12 -4.43 -10.90
CA TYR A 264 -0.21 -5.09 -12.17
C TYR A 264 0.92 -5.03 -13.20
N MET A 265 1.86 -4.08 -13.09
CA MET A 265 2.97 -3.93 -14.06
C MET A 265 3.81 -5.21 -14.24
N PRO A 266 4.15 -5.99 -13.18
CA PRO A 266 4.90 -7.23 -13.34
C PRO A 266 4.18 -8.28 -14.19
N ALA A 267 2.86 -8.20 -14.36
CA ALA A 267 2.11 -9.13 -15.21
C ALA A 267 2.67 -9.19 -16.63
N PHE A 268 3.11 -8.06 -17.19
CA PHE A 268 3.74 -8.04 -18.51
C PHE A 268 5.03 -8.89 -18.57
N LEU A 269 5.87 -8.79 -17.55
CA LEU A 269 7.09 -9.60 -17.44
C LEU A 269 6.76 -11.09 -17.31
N VAL A 270 5.72 -11.42 -16.52
CA VAL A 270 5.22 -12.79 -16.36
C VAL A 270 4.72 -13.33 -17.70
N ILE A 271 3.95 -12.54 -18.47
CA ILE A 271 3.48 -12.91 -19.82
C ILE A 271 4.68 -13.24 -20.71
N LEU A 272 5.66 -12.35 -20.76
CA LEU A 272 6.83 -12.51 -21.61
C LEU A 272 7.67 -13.73 -21.23
N CYS A 273 8.01 -13.86 -19.94
CA CYS A 273 8.81 -15.00 -19.45
C CYS A 273 8.07 -16.32 -19.57
N GLY A 274 6.78 -16.35 -19.24
CA GLY A 274 5.91 -17.52 -19.39
C GLY A 274 5.78 -17.96 -20.83
N TYR A 275 5.58 -17.02 -21.77
CA TYR A 275 5.59 -17.28 -23.20
C TYR A 275 6.92 -17.88 -23.66
N LEU A 276 8.05 -17.27 -23.31
CA LEU A 276 9.38 -17.73 -23.71
C LEU A 276 9.65 -19.15 -23.20
N MET A 277 9.23 -19.46 -21.96
CA MET A 277 9.38 -20.79 -21.36
C MET A 277 8.55 -21.84 -22.12
N VAL A 278 7.25 -21.65 -22.24
CA VAL A 278 6.35 -22.60 -22.92
C VAL A 278 6.76 -22.74 -24.38
N TYR A 279 7.03 -21.63 -25.07
CA TYR A 279 7.49 -21.63 -26.44
C TYR A 279 8.77 -22.43 -26.64
N SER A 280 9.76 -22.28 -25.74
CA SER A 280 11.02 -23.01 -25.86
C SER A 280 10.81 -24.52 -25.75
N ILE A 281 9.96 -24.99 -24.82
CA ILE A 281 9.65 -26.41 -24.64
C ILE A 281 8.88 -26.96 -25.86
N VAL A 282 7.84 -26.25 -26.28
CA VAL A 282 7.01 -26.66 -27.44
C VAL A 282 7.81 -26.69 -28.73
N HIS A 283 8.64 -25.67 -28.96
CA HIS A 283 9.48 -25.60 -30.16
C HIS A 283 10.43 -26.80 -30.27
N VAL A 284 10.99 -27.19 -29.12
CA VAL A 284 11.91 -28.32 -29.05
C VAL A 284 11.17 -29.65 -29.26
N ALA A 285 10.02 -29.81 -28.61
CA ALA A 285 9.19 -31.00 -28.82
C ALA A 285 8.80 -31.13 -30.28
N ALA A 286 8.39 -30.05 -30.91
CA ALA A 286 8.05 -30.01 -32.34
C ALA A 286 9.22 -30.38 -33.25
N ASP A 287 10.45 -29.95 -32.94
CA ASP A 287 11.63 -30.30 -33.72
C ASP A 287 12.06 -31.77 -33.52
N ARG A 288 11.71 -32.40 -32.39
CA ARG A 288 11.96 -33.85 -32.19
C ARG A 288 10.93 -34.73 -32.91
N GLU A 289 9.71 -34.27 -32.91
CA GLU A 289 8.56 -35.01 -33.45
C GLU A 289 8.33 -34.74 -34.94
N HIS A 290 9.25 -34.02 -35.63
CA HIS A 290 9.07 -33.67 -37.03
C HIS A 290 8.94 -34.92 -37.95
N LEU A 291 9.62 -36.03 -37.63
CA LEU A 291 9.47 -37.31 -38.34
C LEU A 291 8.09 -37.92 -38.14
N PHE A 292 7.56 -37.83 -36.91
CA PHE A 292 6.20 -38.27 -36.62
C PHE A 292 5.17 -37.47 -37.40
N TYR A 293 5.30 -36.14 -37.43
CA TYR A 293 4.41 -35.29 -38.22
C TYR A 293 4.61 -35.49 -39.75
N ALA A 294 5.82 -35.78 -40.21
CA ALA A 294 6.08 -36.16 -41.62
C ALA A 294 5.33 -37.46 -41.98
N GLY A 295 5.39 -38.47 -41.09
CA GLY A 295 4.63 -39.72 -41.27
C GLY A 295 3.12 -39.49 -41.30
N LEU A 296 2.56 -38.67 -40.40
CA LEU A 296 1.15 -38.34 -40.39
C LEU A 296 0.72 -37.62 -41.71
N LYS A 297 1.54 -36.71 -42.21
CA LYS A 297 1.29 -36.02 -43.49
C LYS A 297 1.39 -36.98 -44.70
N SER A 298 2.31 -37.93 -44.71
CA SER A 298 2.42 -38.96 -45.73
C SER A 298 1.21 -39.90 -45.75
N LEU A 299 0.54 -40.09 -44.59
CA LEU A 299 -0.73 -40.79 -44.46
C LEU A 299 -1.95 -39.93 -44.81
N GLY A 300 -1.76 -38.69 -45.31
CA GLY A 300 -2.82 -37.83 -45.76
C GLY A 300 -3.37 -36.81 -44.73
N MET A 301 -2.68 -36.61 -43.61
CA MET A 301 -3.09 -35.58 -42.64
C MET A 301 -2.93 -34.17 -43.20
N THR A 302 -4.00 -33.37 -43.13
CA THR A 302 -4.02 -32.01 -43.67
C THR A 302 -3.30 -31.00 -42.75
N PRO A 303 -2.81 -29.87 -43.29
CA PRO A 303 -2.21 -28.80 -42.47
C PRO A 303 -3.13 -28.31 -41.36
N ARG A 304 -4.46 -28.22 -41.64
CA ARG A 304 -5.45 -27.80 -40.62
C ARG A 304 -5.60 -28.82 -39.48
N GLN A 305 -5.49 -30.13 -39.80
CA GLN A 305 -5.54 -31.18 -38.76
C GLN A 305 -4.30 -31.17 -37.87
N ILE A 306 -3.09 -30.91 -38.43
CA ILE A 306 -1.86 -30.76 -37.63
C ILE A 306 -1.95 -29.55 -36.70
N TRP A 307 -2.41 -28.43 -37.27
CA TRP A 307 -2.62 -27.21 -36.46
C TRP A 307 -3.58 -27.44 -35.29
N ARG A 308 -4.69 -28.13 -35.58
CA ARG A 308 -5.68 -28.52 -34.58
C ARG A 308 -5.12 -29.47 -33.53
N LEU A 309 -4.35 -30.47 -33.94
CA LEU A 309 -3.68 -31.42 -33.04
C LEU A 309 -2.82 -30.68 -32.02
N LEU A 310 -1.99 -29.75 -32.48
CA LEU A 310 -1.11 -28.94 -31.60
C LEU A 310 -1.90 -28.01 -30.68
N LEU A 311 -2.98 -27.39 -31.17
CA LEU A 311 -3.84 -26.59 -30.32
C LEU A 311 -4.54 -27.41 -29.23
N GLU A 312 -5.04 -28.61 -29.56
CA GLU A 312 -5.63 -29.52 -28.57
C GLU A 312 -4.62 -29.95 -27.50
N GLN A 313 -3.34 -30.14 -27.88
CA GLN A 313 -2.25 -30.36 -26.94
C GLN A 313 -2.08 -29.14 -26.02
N GLY A 314 -2.08 -27.92 -26.56
CA GLY A 314 -1.98 -26.69 -25.82
C GLY A 314 -3.13 -26.51 -24.83
N ILE A 315 -4.36 -26.76 -25.24
CA ILE A 315 -5.56 -26.71 -24.39
C ILE A 315 -5.44 -27.72 -23.24
N LEU A 316 -5.01 -28.94 -23.51
CA LEU A 316 -4.83 -29.98 -22.50
C LEU A 316 -3.77 -29.57 -21.46
N VAL A 317 -2.63 -29.08 -21.92
CA VAL A 317 -1.55 -28.57 -21.04
C VAL A 317 -2.03 -27.43 -20.17
N SER A 318 -2.75 -26.46 -20.77
CA SER A 318 -3.34 -25.35 -20.02
C SER A 318 -4.30 -25.87 -18.93
N ALA A 319 -5.24 -26.77 -19.30
CA ALA A 319 -6.21 -27.31 -18.35
C ALA A 319 -5.55 -28.05 -17.17
N LEU A 320 -4.49 -28.83 -17.44
CA LEU A 320 -3.75 -29.57 -16.41
C LEU A 320 -2.92 -28.64 -15.49
N GLY A 321 -2.41 -27.53 -16.01
CA GLY A 321 -1.62 -26.57 -15.23
C GLY A 321 -2.48 -25.56 -14.47
N MET A 322 -3.67 -25.20 -14.97
CA MET A 322 -4.51 -24.12 -14.39
C MET A 322 -4.96 -24.43 -12.97
N ILE A 323 -5.50 -25.62 -12.70
CA ILE A 323 -6.06 -25.95 -11.38
C ILE A 323 -5.00 -25.87 -10.28
N PRO A 324 -3.85 -26.59 -10.39
CA PRO A 324 -2.80 -26.47 -9.39
C PRO A 324 -2.13 -25.08 -9.39
N GLY A 325 -2.11 -24.39 -10.53
CA GLY A 325 -1.61 -23.02 -10.61
C GLY A 325 -2.46 -22.03 -9.84
N TRP A 326 -3.77 -22.13 -9.92
CA TRP A 326 -4.69 -21.34 -9.10
C TRP A 326 -4.47 -21.56 -7.61
N ALA A 327 -4.42 -22.83 -7.19
CA ALA A 327 -4.20 -23.17 -5.79
C ALA A 327 -2.89 -22.55 -5.29
N LEU A 328 -1.80 -22.69 -6.04
CA LEU A 328 -0.50 -22.11 -5.68
C LEU A 328 -0.53 -20.58 -5.68
N GLY A 329 -1.14 -19.96 -6.69
CA GLY A 329 -1.26 -18.50 -6.76
C GLY A 329 -2.11 -17.92 -5.63
N PHE A 330 -3.18 -18.60 -5.26
CA PHE A 330 -4.00 -18.25 -4.10
C PHE A 330 -3.22 -18.38 -2.77
N VAL A 331 -2.46 -19.45 -2.60
CA VAL A 331 -1.61 -19.64 -1.41
C VAL A 331 -0.58 -18.53 -1.31
N LEU A 332 0.10 -18.19 -2.40
CA LEU A 332 1.04 -17.07 -2.43
C LEU A 332 0.35 -15.74 -2.08
N HIS A 333 -0.82 -15.49 -2.66
CA HIS A 333 -1.62 -14.32 -2.35
C HIS A 333 -1.98 -14.25 -0.85
N TYR A 334 -2.50 -15.33 -0.29
CA TYR A 334 -2.89 -15.39 1.12
C TYR A 334 -1.75 -15.03 2.08
N PHE A 335 -0.55 -15.59 1.86
CA PHE A 335 0.59 -15.32 2.75
C PHE A 335 1.24 -13.95 2.56
N ILE A 336 1.07 -13.32 1.40
CA ILE A 336 1.80 -12.09 1.07
C ILE A 336 0.94 -10.85 1.21
N THR A 337 -0.34 -10.92 0.83
CA THR A 337 -1.21 -9.74 0.80
C THR A 337 -1.39 -9.13 2.19
N GLY A 338 -1.59 -9.93 3.23
CA GLY A 338 -1.70 -9.44 4.60
C GLY A 338 -0.46 -8.71 5.12
N ARG A 339 0.71 -8.94 4.51
CA ARG A 339 1.96 -8.26 4.85
C ARG A 339 2.23 -7.02 4.01
N VAL A 340 1.60 -6.91 2.85
CA VAL A 340 1.78 -5.77 1.92
C VAL A 340 0.89 -4.60 2.29
N VAL A 341 -0.29 -4.89 2.84
CA VAL A 341 -1.27 -3.87 3.23
C VAL A 341 -1.12 -3.59 4.72
N ILE A 342 -0.38 -2.55 5.05
CA ILE A 342 -0.09 -2.14 6.42
C ILE A 342 -1.36 -1.59 7.09
N GLY A 343 -1.56 -1.91 8.37
CA GLY A 343 -2.66 -1.39 9.19
C GLY A 343 -4.00 -2.10 9.01
N MET A 344 -4.04 -3.19 8.23
CA MET A 344 -5.25 -3.98 8.00
C MET A 344 -5.03 -5.49 8.22
N GLU A 345 -3.96 -5.88 8.91
CA GLU A 345 -3.48 -7.27 9.01
C GLU A 345 -4.55 -8.24 9.55
N GLU A 346 -5.46 -7.77 10.39
CA GLU A 346 -6.53 -8.57 11.00
C GLU A 346 -7.86 -8.51 10.24
N ASN A 347 -7.94 -7.76 9.13
CA ASN A 347 -9.20 -7.61 8.41
C ASN A 347 -9.39 -8.70 7.34
N PRO A 348 -10.33 -9.64 7.52
CA PRO A 348 -10.61 -10.69 6.54
C PRO A 348 -11.08 -10.16 5.18
N ALA A 349 -11.55 -8.91 5.10
CA ALA A 349 -11.92 -8.26 3.84
C ALA A 349 -10.72 -7.98 2.92
N LEU A 350 -9.47 -8.00 3.44
CA LEU A 350 -8.23 -7.92 2.65
C LEU A 350 -8.09 -9.09 1.67
N TYR A 351 -8.60 -10.25 2.04
CA TYR A 351 -8.57 -11.45 1.20
C TYR A 351 -9.78 -11.49 0.27
N PHE A 352 -10.11 -10.34 -0.33
CA PHE A 352 -11.27 -10.22 -1.20
C PHE A 352 -11.15 -11.16 -2.40
N LEU A 353 -11.93 -12.22 -2.36
CA LEU A 353 -11.99 -13.24 -3.39
C LEU A 353 -13.01 -12.84 -4.45
N SER A 354 -12.60 -12.02 -5.40
CA SER A 354 -13.41 -11.69 -6.56
C SER A 354 -13.12 -12.66 -7.70
N TRP A 355 -14.13 -12.99 -8.51
CA TRP A 355 -13.97 -13.89 -9.65
C TRP A 355 -13.19 -13.29 -10.85
N PRO A 356 -13.19 -11.96 -11.12
CA PRO A 356 -12.52 -11.37 -12.28
C PRO A 356 -11.01 -11.63 -12.33
N PRO A 357 -10.21 -11.50 -11.26
CA PRO A 357 -8.80 -11.86 -11.26
C PRO A 357 -8.54 -13.31 -11.68
N PHE A 358 -9.38 -14.25 -11.23
CA PHE A 358 -9.26 -15.66 -11.64
C PHE A 358 -9.57 -15.85 -13.10
N ALA A 359 -10.61 -15.20 -13.61
CA ALA A 359 -10.95 -15.25 -15.03
C ALA A 359 -9.84 -14.65 -15.89
N ALA A 360 -9.27 -13.52 -15.48
CA ALA A 360 -8.12 -12.89 -16.14
C ALA A 360 -6.90 -13.82 -16.16
N ALA A 361 -6.59 -14.48 -15.05
CA ALA A 361 -5.48 -15.44 -14.97
C ALA A 361 -5.68 -16.62 -15.94
N VAL A 362 -6.91 -17.17 -16.04
CA VAL A 362 -7.26 -18.21 -17.01
C VAL A 362 -7.04 -17.75 -18.44
N LEU A 363 -7.59 -16.59 -18.79
CA LEU A 363 -7.51 -16.04 -20.13
C LEU A 363 -6.04 -15.77 -20.51
N CYS A 364 -5.26 -15.15 -19.62
CA CYS A 364 -3.85 -14.88 -19.84
C CYS A 364 -3.03 -16.18 -19.96
N THR A 365 -3.28 -17.20 -19.13
CA THR A 365 -2.59 -18.48 -19.22
C THR A 365 -2.92 -19.17 -20.56
N MET A 366 -4.19 -19.23 -20.89
CA MET A 366 -4.64 -19.86 -22.12
C MET A 366 -4.07 -19.15 -23.36
N ALA A 367 -4.11 -17.82 -23.37
CA ALA A 367 -3.50 -17.01 -24.43
C ALA A 367 -1.99 -17.26 -24.53
N THR A 368 -1.26 -17.25 -23.42
CA THR A 368 0.20 -17.48 -23.39
C THR A 368 0.57 -18.85 -23.93
N VAL A 369 -0.12 -19.91 -23.50
CA VAL A 369 0.14 -21.27 -23.96
C VAL A 369 -0.23 -21.44 -25.43
N LEU A 370 -1.40 -20.98 -25.85
CA LEU A 370 -1.84 -21.08 -27.23
C LEU A 370 -0.94 -20.30 -28.21
N LEU A 371 -0.49 -19.10 -27.82
CA LEU A 371 0.49 -18.32 -28.58
C LEU A 371 1.83 -19.06 -28.70
N ALA A 372 2.26 -19.73 -27.64
CA ALA A 372 3.49 -20.51 -27.65
C ALA A 372 3.40 -21.72 -28.60
N TYR A 373 2.23 -22.32 -28.74
CA TYR A 373 1.97 -23.40 -29.72
C TYR A 373 1.77 -22.88 -31.14
N PHE A 374 1.33 -21.63 -31.32
CA PHE A 374 0.95 -21.07 -32.62
C PHE A 374 2.09 -21.09 -33.64
N LEU A 375 3.27 -20.56 -33.31
CA LEU A 375 4.42 -20.47 -34.20
C LEU A 375 4.94 -21.89 -34.64
N PRO A 376 5.15 -22.84 -33.70
CA PRO A 376 5.50 -24.22 -34.07
C PRO A 376 4.42 -24.89 -34.95
N ALA A 377 3.14 -24.72 -34.63
CA ALA A 377 2.03 -25.25 -35.40
C ALA A 377 2.01 -24.71 -36.83
N LEU A 378 2.22 -23.41 -37.01
CA LEU A 378 2.30 -22.74 -38.28
C LEU A 378 3.48 -23.28 -39.14
N ARG A 379 4.66 -23.44 -38.50
CA ARG A 379 5.86 -23.98 -39.17
C ARG A 379 5.67 -25.42 -39.62
N LEU A 380 5.17 -26.29 -38.76
CA LEU A 380 4.92 -27.69 -39.07
C LEU A 380 3.80 -27.88 -40.08
N SER A 381 2.75 -27.06 -40.02
CA SER A 381 1.66 -27.14 -41.00
C SER A 381 2.07 -26.77 -42.42
N ARG A 382 3.02 -25.84 -42.61
CA ARG A 382 3.47 -25.35 -43.92
C ARG A 382 4.58 -26.17 -44.56
N ARG A 383 5.37 -26.96 -43.77
CA ARG A 383 6.46 -27.79 -44.30
C ARG A 383 5.90 -29.01 -45.07
N THR A 384 6.53 -29.39 -46.16
CA THR A 384 6.20 -30.62 -46.89
C THR A 384 6.75 -31.87 -46.18
N PRO A 385 6.16 -33.08 -46.40
CA PRO A 385 6.74 -34.32 -45.87
C PRO A 385 8.19 -34.54 -46.28
N ALA A 386 8.51 -34.23 -47.54
CA ALA A 386 9.87 -34.36 -48.07
C ALA A 386 10.87 -33.43 -47.39
N ASP A 387 10.48 -32.17 -47.13
CA ASP A 387 11.34 -31.21 -46.39
C ASP A 387 11.59 -31.66 -44.97
N MET A 388 10.59 -32.26 -44.32
CA MET A 388 10.72 -32.78 -42.94
C MET A 388 11.64 -34.00 -42.89
N LEU A 389 11.52 -34.93 -43.82
CA LEU A 389 12.37 -36.10 -43.95
C LEU A 389 13.82 -35.73 -44.31
N ASN A 390 14.02 -34.85 -45.29
CA ASN A 390 15.34 -34.36 -45.68
C ASN A 390 16.05 -33.59 -44.55
N SER A 391 15.31 -32.92 -43.70
CA SER A 391 15.89 -32.24 -42.53
C SER A 391 16.40 -33.20 -41.48
N ALA A 392 15.86 -34.42 -41.40
CA ALA A 392 16.27 -35.50 -40.49
C ALA A 392 17.59 -36.16 -40.92
N PHE A 393 17.85 -36.29 -42.21
CA PHE A 393 19.09 -36.88 -42.74
C PHE A 393 20.27 -35.90 -42.80
N GLY A 394 20.13 -34.67 -42.24
CA GLY A 394 21.20 -33.71 -42.13
C GLY A 394 21.59 -33.07 -43.46
N ARG A 395 21.37 -31.77 -43.64
CA ARG A 395 21.98 -31.06 -44.76
C ARG A 395 23.50 -31.14 -44.63
N LEU A 396 24.16 -31.83 -45.59
CA LEU A 396 25.60 -31.74 -45.71
C LEU A 396 26.01 -30.27 -45.75
N PRO A 397 26.97 -29.82 -44.91
CA PRO A 397 27.38 -28.42 -44.90
C PRO A 397 27.90 -28.02 -46.28
N LYS A 398 27.26 -26.99 -46.90
CA LYS A 398 27.60 -26.45 -48.23
C LYS A 398 28.97 -25.78 -48.32
N ARG A 399 29.75 -25.72 -47.24
CA ARG A 399 31.06 -25.11 -47.19
C ARG A 399 32.05 -26.01 -46.53
N ARG A 400 33.00 -26.58 -47.32
CA ARG A 400 34.26 -27.16 -46.80
C ARG A 400 35.03 -26.01 -46.12
N GLN A 401 34.97 -25.94 -44.81
CA GLN A 401 35.92 -25.13 -44.05
C GLN A 401 37.24 -25.92 -43.99
N LYS A 402 38.31 -25.29 -44.51
CA LYS A 402 39.67 -25.79 -44.35
C LYS A 402 39.95 -25.91 -42.84
N SER A 403 40.15 -27.12 -42.33
CA SER A 403 40.50 -27.39 -40.95
C SER A 403 42.02 -27.60 -40.90
N ASP A 404 42.72 -26.76 -40.22
CA ASP A 404 44.09 -27.05 -39.81
C ASP A 404 44.04 -28.19 -38.79
N GLY A 405 44.63 -29.30 -39.14
CA GLY A 405 44.58 -30.68 -38.67
C GLY A 405 44.55 -31.00 -37.17
N ARG A 406 44.47 -30.08 -36.21
CA ARG A 406 44.32 -30.39 -34.77
C ARG A 406 43.22 -29.57 -34.17
N MET A 407 42.09 -30.19 -33.89
CA MET A 407 40.91 -29.55 -33.25
C MET A 407 40.91 -29.90 -31.80
N THR A 408 41.01 -28.89 -30.92
CA THR A 408 40.91 -29.08 -29.48
C THR A 408 39.44 -29.22 -29.03
N LEU A 409 39.18 -29.88 -27.89
CA LEU A 409 37.84 -30.02 -27.31
C LEU A 409 37.16 -28.64 -27.07
N ALA A 410 37.96 -27.63 -26.67
CA ALA A 410 37.45 -26.26 -26.48
C ALA A 410 37.01 -25.60 -27.79
N GLN A 411 37.74 -25.79 -28.90
CA GLN A 411 37.31 -25.27 -30.21
C GLN A 411 36.06 -25.98 -30.71
N LEU A 412 35.92 -27.28 -30.43
CA LEU A 412 34.72 -28.05 -30.77
C LEU A 412 33.53 -27.52 -29.97
N ALA A 413 33.67 -27.36 -28.66
CA ALA A 413 32.62 -26.80 -27.79
C ALA A 413 32.20 -25.38 -28.24
N PHE A 414 33.16 -24.50 -28.56
CA PHE A 414 32.87 -23.15 -29.02
C PHE A 414 32.08 -23.09 -30.35
N ARG A 415 32.41 -23.97 -31.31
CA ARG A 415 31.69 -24.07 -32.59
C ARG A 415 30.23 -24.50 -32.40
N THR A 416 29.89 -25.20 -31.33
CA THR A 416 28.52 -25.67 -31.08
C THR A 416 27.61 -24.55 -30.59
N LEU A 417 28.16 -23.47 -30.00
CA LEU A 417 27.40 -22.27 -29.57
C LEU A 417 26.59 -21.66 -30.72
N GLY A 418 27.14 -21.64 -31.94
CA GLY A 418 26.50 -21.04 -33.11
C GLY A 418 25.36 -21.82 -33.72
N LYS A 419 25.19 -23.11 -33.40
CA LYS A 419 24.20 -23.99 -34.09
C LYS A 419 22.73 -23.66 -33.78
N ASN A 420 22.40 -23.02 -32.61
CA ASN A 420 21.01 -22.74 -32.17
C ASN A 420 20.87 -21.36 -31.56
N ARG A 421 21.27 -20.29 -32.27
CA ARG A 421 21.33 -18.91 -31.79
C ARG A 421 20.02 -18.41 -31.16
N TRP A 422 18.88 -18.66 -31.77
CA TRP A 422 17.60 -18.21 -31.27
C TRP A 422 17.22 -18.82 -29.91
N ARG A 423 17.50 -20.09 -29.68
CA ARG A 423 17.21 -20.74 -28.39
C ARG A 423 18.10 -20.20 -27.26
N THR A 424 19.38 -20.02 -27.58
CA THR A 424 20.32 -19.40 -26.62
C THR A 424 19.86 -17.97 -26.30
N LEU A 425 19.44 -17.19 -27.31
CA LEU A 425 18.92 -15.84 -27.11
C LEU A 425 17.67 -15.83 -26.22
N LEU A 426 16.71 -16.71 -26.46
CA LEU A 426 15.49 -16.79 -25.65
C LEU A 426 15.78 -17.11 -24.17
N SER A 427 16.72 -18.05 -23.91
CA SER A 427 17.15 -18.37 -22.55
C SER A 427 17.89 -17.20 -21.90
N VAL A 428 18.73 -16.48 -22.65
CA VAL A 428 19.44 -15.28 -22.15
C VAL A 428 18.46 -14.20 -21.79
N VAL A 429 17.45 -13.93 -22.63
CA VAL A 429 16.44 -12.89 -22.38
C VAL A 429 15.59 -13.23 -21.15
N SER A 430 15.11 -14.47 -21.01
CA SER A 430 14.32 -14.84 -19.83
C SER A 430 15.12 -14.71 -18.53
N LEU A 431 16.41 -15.07 -18.57
CA LEU A 431 17.32 -14.97 -17.46
C LEU A 431 17.64 -13.51 -17.10
N LEU A 432 17.90 -12.70 -18.12
CA LEU A 432 18.14 -11.27 -17.98
C LEU A 432 16.98 -10.57 -17.28
N LEU A 433 15.75 -10.83 -17.72
CA LEU A 433 14.55 -10.24 -17.12
C LEU A 433 14.39 -10.61 -15.65
N ALA A 434 14.64 -11.88 -15.30
CA ALA A 434 14.58 -12.33 -13.92
C ALA A 434 15.63 -11.65 -13.04
N VAL A 435 16.87 -11.55 -13.52
CA VAL A 435 17.98 -10.89 -12.78
C VAL A 435 17.73 -9.38 -12.65
N LEU A 436 17.28 -8.72 -13.70
CA LEU A 436 16.94 -7.28 -13.65
C LEU A 436 15.87 -7.00 -12.61
N LEU A 437 14.83 -7.85 -12.55
CA LEU A 437 13.77 -7.70 -11.56
C LEU A 437 14.30 -7.89 -10.13
N LEU A 438 15.03 -8.98 -9.87
CA LEU A 438 15.63 -9.23 -8.54
C LEU A 438 16.60 -8.13 -8.14
N ASN A 439 17.38 -7.62 -9.07
CA ASN A 439 18.31 -6.53 -8.80
C ASN A 439 17.57 -5.21 -8.51
N SER A 440 16.49 -4.93 -9.24
CA SER A 440 15.61 -3.78 -8.95
C SER A 440 15.00 -3.88 -7.55
N VAL A 441 14.51 -5.05 -7.16
CA VAL A 441 14.02 -5.33 -5.81
C VAL A 441 15.07 -5.03 -4.74
N TRP A 442 16.28 -5.56 -4.95
CA TRP A 442 17.37 -5.37 -4.01
C TRP A 442 17.81 -3.91 -3.89
N ILE A 443 17.96 -3.20 -5.03
CA ILE A 443 18.32 -1.78 -5.03
C ILE A 443 17.27 -0.95 -4.31
N ARG A 444 15.97 -1.17 -4.55
CA ARG A 444 14.90 -0.47 -3.84
C ARG A 444 14.96 -0.74 -2.33
N TYR A 445 15.17 -1.99 -1.94
CA TYR A 445 15.30 -2.35 -0.52
C TYR A 445 16.46 -1.63 0.18
N ILE A 446 17.65 -1.60 -0.42
CA ILE A 446 18.81 -0.94 0.20
C ILE A 446 18.83 0.59 0.05
N SER A 447 18.03 1.12 -0.89
CA SER A 447 17.88 2.56 -1.11
C SER A 447 16.95 3.21 -0.09
N ALA A 448 16.03 2.45 0.53
CA ALA A 448 15.22 2.92 1.64
C ALA A 448 16.09 3.02 2.90
N LYS A 449 16.29 4.24 3.40
CA LYS A 449 17.19 4.56 4.52
C LYS A 449 16.39 4.82 5.78
N GLU A 450 16.58 3.95 6.80
CA GLU A 450 15.94 4.06 8.10
C GLU A 450 16.31 5.39 8.79
N GLU A 451 17.58 5.79 8.71
CA GLU A 451 18.06 6.99 9.37
C GLU A 451 17.39 8.27 8.82
N ILE A 452 17.24 8.37 7.48
CA ILE A 452 16.56 9.50 6.83
C ILE A 452 15.06 9.49 7.19
N TYR A 453 14.45 8.31 7.21
CA TYR A 453 13.05 8.17 7.62
C TYR A 453 12.85 8.66 9.06
N LEU A 454 13.68 8.22 9.98
CA LEU A 454 13.53 8.57 11.38
C LEU A 454 13.85 10.04 11.64
N SER A 455 14.88 10.59 11.01
CA SER A 455 15.24 11.99 11.19
C SER A 455 14.16 12.96 10.74
N SER A 456 13.33 12.58 9.77
CA SER A 456 12.25 13.44 9.31
C SER A 456 10.88 13.11 9.91
N MET A 457 10.62 11.85 10.32
CA MET A 457 9.33 11.47 10.91
C MET A 457 9.32 11.54 12.42
N PHE A 458 10.42 11.19 13.07
CA PHE A 458 10.54 11.14 14.52
C PHE A 458 11.99 11.30 14.97
N PRO A 459 12.53 12.54 14.93
CA PRO A 459 13.97 12.80 15.14
C PRO A 459 14.43 12.61 16.59
N TRP A 460 13.52 12.61 17.56
CA TRP A 460 13.79 12.37 18.98
C TRP A 460 13.58 10.91 19.38
N ASP A 461 13.97 10.53 20.60
CA ASP A 461 13.85 9.15 21.05
C ASP A 461 12.45 8.84 21.60
N TYR A 462 11.83 9.80 22.33
CA TYR A 462 10.49 9.67 22.91
C TYR A 462 9.71 10.97 22.76
N SER A 463 8.39 10.82 22.56
CA SER A 463 7.46 11.93 22.65
C SER A 463 6.43 11.65 23.73
N LEU A 464 6.23 12.59 24.61
CA LEU A 464 5.10 12.61 25.54
C LEU A 464 4.15 13.70 25.05
N CYS A 465 2.91 13.33 24.77
CA CYS A 465 1.91 14.25 24.25
C CYS A 465 0.66 14.23 25.11
N ASP A 466 0.06 15.40 25.33
CA ASP A 466 -1.25 15.46 25.99
C ASP A 466 -2.25 14.58 25.21
N GLY A 467 -3.01 13.77 25.94
CA GLY A 467 -3.91 12.79 25.32
C GLY A 467 -4.94 13.43 24.42
N SER A 468 -5.42 14.63 24.75
CA SER A 468 -6.38 15.37 23.93
C SER A 468 -5.78 15.89 22.61
N ALA A 469 -4.45 16.03 22.53
CA ALA A 469 -3.78 16.44 21.30
C ALA A 469 -3.78 15.36 20.19
N TYR A 470 -4.05 14.09 20.54
CA TYR A 470 -4.26 13.00 19.59
C TYR A 470 -5.70 12.89 19.09
N LEU A 471 -6.63 13.58 19.73
CA LEU A 471 -7.98 13.70 19.20
C LEU A 471 -7.93 14.43 17.86
N SER A 472 -8.90 14.17 16.98
CA SER A 472 -9.07 15.02 15.82
C SER A 472 -9.02 16.49 16.26
N ALA A 473 -8.63 17.38 15.37
CA ALA A 473 -8.55 18.81 15.63
C ALA A 473 -9.74 19.35 16.47
N GLN A 474 -10.87 18.69 16.37
CA GLN A 474 -12.13 19.02 17.04
C GLN A 474 -12.20 18.76 18.54
N GLN A 475 -11.20 18.18 19.16
CA GLN A 475 -11.30 17.72 20.53
C GLN A 475 -10.08 18.06 21.41
N TYR A 476 -9.09 18.77 20.88
CA TYR A 476 -8.00 19.27 21.70
C TYR A 476 -8.54 20.22 22.76
N ASN A 477 -8.19 19.93 24.01
CA ASN A 477 -8.62 20.75 25.12
C ASN A 477 -7.40 21.40 25.77
N GLU A 478 -7.19 22.67 25.51
CA GLU A 478 -6.10 23.46 26.09
C GLU A 478 -6.11 23.52 27.62
N LYS A 479 -7.24 23.17 28.24
CA LYS A 479 -7.37 23.12 29.71
C LYS A 479 -6.88 21.82 30.31
N ASN A 480 -6.60 20.81 29.51
CA ASN A 480 -5.99 19.57 29.99
C ASN A 480 -4.56 19.83 30.44
N GLN A 481 -4.21 19.28 31.59
CA GLN A 481 -2.87 19.38 32.16
C GLN A 481 -2.28 17.99 32.37
N GLY A 482 -2.30 17.18 31.33
CA GLY A 482 -1.69 15.85 31.35
C GLY A 482 -0.19 15.90 31.59
N ILE A 483 0.47 16.92 31.04
CA ILE A 483 1.91 17.17 31.22
C ILE A 483 2.07 18.37 32.14
N THR A 484 2.64 18.14 33.33
CA THR A 484 2.84 19.17 34.33
C THR A 484 4.28 19.72 34.38
N GLU A 485 4.49 20.88 34.98
CA GLU A 485 5.82 21.44 35.28
C GLU A 485 6.68 20.46 36.11
N GLU A 486 6.05 19.67 36.99
CA GLU A 486 6.75 18.67 37.80
C GLU A 486 7.29 17.55 36.90
N THR A 487 6.50 17.08 35.92
CA THR A 487 6.92 16.09 34.93
C THR A 487 8.15 16.58 34.15
N VAL A 488 8.11 17.81 33.65
CA VAL A 488 9.25 18.41 32.93
C VAL A 488 10.49 18.53 33.82
N ALA A 489 10.30 18.99 35.06
CA ALA A 489 11.40 19.14 36.02
C ALA A 489 11.99 17.79 36.44
N GLU A 490 11.17 16.76 36.56
CA GLU A 490 11.61 15.37 36.82
C GLU A 490 12.42 14.83 35.66
N LEU A 491 11.89 14.91 34.42
CA LEU A 491 12.59 14.46 33.21
C LEU A 491 13.95 15.14 33.07
N LYS A 492 14.05 16.46 33.30
CA LYS A 492 15.31 17.19 33.20
C LYS A 492 16.35 16.81 34.27
N LYS A 493 15.92 16.22 35.39
CA LYS A 493 16.81 15.76 36.48
C LYS A 493 17.31 14.33 36.28
N ARG A 494 16.72 13.57 35.43
CA ARG A 494 17.07 12.16 35.19
C ARG A 494 18.42 12.04 34.48
N ARG A 495 19.22 11.08 34.90
CA ARG A 495 20.56 10.84 34.29
C ARG A 495 20.49 10.32 32.88
N GLU A 496 19.44 9.60 32.60
CA GLU A 496 19.16 8.96 31.32
C GLU A 496 18.84 9.99 30.24
N VAL A 497 18.26 11.12 30.63
CA VAL A 497 17.76 12.17 29.74
C VAL A 497 18.88 13.13 29.37
N THR A 498 19.10 13.30 28.08
CA THR A 498 20.10 14.23 27.53
C THR A 498 19.52 15.60 27.18
N SER A 499 18.28 15.61 26.71
CA SER A 499 17.55 16.84 26.43
C SER A 499 16.03 16.62 26.52
N VAL A 500 15.32 17.67 26.92
CA VAL A 500 13.87 17.76 26.90
C VAL A 500 13.53 19.04 26.15
N SER A 501 12.85 18.90 25.03
CA SER A 501 12.34 20.02 24.25
C SER A 501 10.83 20.12 24.44
N MET A 502 10.32 21.32 24.45
CA MET A 502 8.96 21.63 24.86
C MET A 502 8.19 22.27 23.73
N LEU A 503 6.92 21.91 23.63
CA LEU A 503 5.98 22.52 22.71
C LEU A 503 4.69 22.85 23.47
N LYS A 504 4.29 24.12 23.36
CA LYS A 504 3.02 24.66 23.89
C LYS A 504 2.25 25.29 22.76
N SER A 505 0.93 25.38 22.83
CA SER A 505 0.11 26.07 21.85
C SER A 505 -1.06 26.80 22.53
N HIS A 506 -1.52 27.88 21.91
CA HIS A 506 -2.69 28.63 22.34
C HIS A 506 -3.39 29.28 21.16
N GLU A 507 -4.70 29.16 21.10
CA GLU A 507 -5.53 29.79 20.09
C GLU A 507 -6.03 31.15 20.58
N ILE A 508 -5.84 32.15 19.74
CA ILE A 508 -6.28 33.52 20.04
C ILE A 508 -7.02 34.16 18.87
N PRO A 509 -8.03 35.01 19.15
CA PRO A 509 -8.61 35.86 18.14
C PRO A 509 -7.60 36.90 17.65
N MET A 510 -7.44 37.01 16.34
CA MET A 510 -6.53 37.97 15.69
C MET A 510 -7.27 38.76 14.62
N THR A 511 -6.66 39.88 14.23
CA THR A 511 -7.18 40.72 13.14
C THR A 511 -6.11 40.87 12.06
N ALA A 512 -6.46 40.52 10.83
CA ALA A 512 -5.60 40.65 9.69
C ALA A 512 -5.45 42.12 9.29
N SER A 513 -4.23 42.54 8.93
CA SER A 513 -4.02 43.84 8.25
C SER A 513 -4.78 43.85 6.90
N GLY A 514 -5.13 45.04 6.40
CA GLY A 514 -5.81 45.16 5.12
C GLY A 514 -5.07 44.45 3.98
N THR A 515 -3.73 44.57 3.96
CA THR A 515 -2.87 43.93 2.98
C THR A 515 -2.84 42.40 3.09
N LEU A 516 -2.80 41.88 4.30
CA LEU A 516 -2.86 40.43 4.53
C LEU A 516 -4.22 39.87 4.12
N ARG A 517 -5.31 40.55 4.48
CA ARG A 517 -6.68 40.18 4.13
C ARG A 517 -6.87 40.11 2.61
N GLU A 518 -6.44 41.16 1.87
CA GLU A 518 -6.51 41.19 0.40
C GLU A 518 -5.71 40.06 -0.24
N ARG A 519 -4.53 39.78 0.31
CA ARG A 519 -3.64 38.73 -0.20
C ARG A 519 -4.25 37.34 0.00
N ILE A 520 -4.77 37.04 1.16
CA ILE A 520 -5.42 35.76 1.48
C ILE A 520 -6.67 35.57 0.58
N THR A 521 -7.50 36.60 0.47
CA THR A 521 -8.70 36.57 -0.37
C THR A 521 -8.33 36.34 -1.85
N ALA A 522 -7.32 37.03 -2.36
CA ALA A 522 -6.84 36.85 -3.73
C ALA A 522 -6.30 35.46 -3.97
N PHE A 523 -5.57 34.91 -3.00
CA PHE A 523 -5.01 33.55 -3.09
C PHE A 523 -6.10 32.49 -3.20
N TYR A 524 -7.07 32.47 -2.31
CA TYR A 524 -8.10 31.43 -2.33
C TYR A 524 -9.12 31.55 -3.47
N ASN A 525 -9.19 32.73 -4.12
CA ASN A 525 -9.99 32.93 -5.32
C ASN A 525 -9.22 32.63 -6.63
N GLN A 526 -7.97 32.21 -6.57
CA GLN A 526 -7.22 31.75 -7.76
C GLN A 526 -7.81 30.46 -8.34
N PRO A 527 -7.77 30.29 -9.67
CA PRO A 527 -8.16 29.03 -10.29
C PRO A 527 -7.24 27.89 -9.81
N TYR A 528 -7.84 26.82 -9.32
CA TYR A 528 -7.16 25.57 -9.06
C TYR A 528 -7.02 24.76 -10.34
N ASP A 529 -8.11 24.71 -11.13
CA ASP A 529 -8.16 24.11 -12.46
C ASP A 529 -9.13 24.90 -13.37
N GLU A 530 -9.49 24.32 -14.53
CA GLU A 530 -10.43 24.96 -15.48
C GLU A 530 -11.88 25.11 -14.94
N LYS A 531 -12.22 24.46 -13.80
CA LYS A 531 -13.60 24.32 -13.32
C LYS A 531 -13.83 24.96 -11.94
N GLN A 532 -12.78 25.06 -11.12
CA GLN A 532 -12.93 25.45 -9.72
C GLN A 532 -11.75 26.29 -9.21
N THR A 533 -12.02 27.12 -8.22
CA THR A 533 -11.03 27.90 -7.47
C THR A 533 -10.48 27.09 -6.29
N LEU A 534 -9.38 27.56 -5.69
CA LEU A 534 -8.85 26.97 -4.46
C LEU A 534 -9.88 26.94 -3.33
N ARG A 535 -10.72 27.98 -3.22
CA ARG A 535 -11.84 28.04 -2.26
C ARG A 535 -12.83 26.89 -2.49
N GLU A 536 -13.21 26.68 -3.75
CA GLU A 536 -14.20 25.64 -4.10
C GLU A 536 -13.67 24.22 -3.85
N THR A 537 -12.36 24.01 -3.85
CA THR A 537 -11.78 22.73 -3.43
C THR A 537 -12.05 22.40 -1.95
N GLN A 538 -12.34 23.42 -1.15
CA GLN A 538 -12.61 23.29 0.29
C GLN A 538 -14.12 23.17 0.61
N ALA A 539 -14.96 22.93 -0.40
CA ALA A 539 -16.42 22.82 -0.23
C ALA A 539 -16.85 21.73 0.78
N ALA A 540 -16.03 20.70 0.96
CA ALA A 540 -16.26 19.65 1.95
C ALA A 540 -16.04 20.09 3.42
N TYR A 541 -15.49 21.28 3.64
CA TYR A 541 -15.15 21.82 4.96
C TYR A 541 -15.87 23.16 5.22
N PRO A 542 -17.18 23.13 5.55
CA PRO A 542 -17.98 24.34 5.70
C PRO A 542 -17.48 25.25 6.83
N GLU A 543 -16.95 24.71 7.91
CA GLU A 543 -16.39 25.48 9.03
C GLU A 543 -15.16 26.28 8.62
N TRP A 544 -14.30 25.69 7.81
CA TRP A 544 -13.16 26.36 7.20
C TRP A 544 -13.58 27.50 6.29
N LEU A 545 -14.60 27.28 5.44
CA LEU A 545 -15.18 28.32 4.57
C LEU A 545 -15.78 29.46 5.37
N ASN A 546 -16.47 29.16 6.48
CA ASN A 546 -17.03 30.18 7.37
C ASN A 546 -15.92 30.99 8.04
N GLY A 547 -14.81 30.35 8.45
CA GLY A 547 -13.65 31.05 8.99
C GLY A 547 -13.00 31.99 7.99
N LEU A 548 -12.83 31.52 6.73
CA LEU A 548 -12.32 32.36 5.64
C LEU A 548 -13.26 33.53 5.33
N ALA A 549 -14.56 33.27 5.27
CA ALA A 549 -15.56 34.32 5.04
C ALA A 549 -15.55 35.38 6.16
N ARG A 550 -15.42 34.98 7.40
CA ARG A 550 -15.27 35.91 8.54
C ARG A 550 -14.02 36.78 8.40
N LEU A 551 -12.88 36.18 8.04
CA LEU A 551 -11.65 36.94 7.74
C LEU A 551 -11.90 37.95 6.60
N GLU A 552 -12.59 37.56 5.54
CA GLU A 552 -12.87 38.41 4.40
C GLU A 552 -13.85 39.56 4.72
N GLU A 553 -14.83 39.33 5.59
CA GLU A 553 -15.83 40.32 5.95
C GLU A 553 -15.33 41.28 7.04
N THR A 554 -14.75 40.72 8.11
CA THR A 554 -14.40 41.49 9.31
C THR A 554 -12.91 41.71 9.49
N GLY A 555 -12.08 40.90 8.83
CA GLY A 555 -10.65 40.79 9.08
C GLY A 555 -10.30 39.90 10.28
N GLU A 556 -11.28 39.37 10.99
CA GLU A 556 -11.07 38.50 12.15
C GLU A 556 -10.78 37.06 11.73
N TYR A 557 -9.82 36.47 12.37
CA TYR A 557 -9.45 35.04 12.22
C TYR A 557 -8.89 34.48 13.52
N THR A 558 -8.71 33.17 13.57
CA THR A 558 -8.04 32.52 14.70
C THR A 558 -6.55 32.34 14.41
N GLY A 559 -5.71 32.85 15.31
CA GLY A 559 -4.26 32.60 15.26
C GLY A 559 -3.90 31.47 16.20
N LEU A 560 -3.22 30.44 15.71
CA LEU A 560 -2.60 29.41 16.52
C LEU A 560 -1.18 29.84 16.86
N VAL A 561 -0.95 30.26 18.10
CA VAL A 561 0.40 30.61 18.59
C VAL A 561 1.05 29.37 19.18
N VAL A 562 2.24 29.07 18.73
CA VAL A 562 3.01 27.89 19.16
C VAL A 562 4.32 28.37 19.78
N GLY A 563 4.59 27.95 20.99
CA GLY A 563 5.88 28.12 21.68
C GLY A 563 6.68 26.83 21.56
N MET A 564 7.92 26.90 21.07
CA MET A 564 8.78 25.71 20.96
C MET A 564 10.24 26.02 21.22
N ASP A 565 10.99 24.97 21.58
CA ASP A 565 12.44 25.03 21.78
C ASP A 565 13.17 23.79 21.27
N GLY A 566 14.48 23.78 21.35
CA GLY A 566 15.37 22.65 21.16
C GLY A 566 15.12 21.92 19.84
N VAL A 567 14.92 20.60 19.93
CA VAL A 567 14.82 19.73 18.75
C VAL A 567 13.65 20.08 17.82
N TYR A 568 12.63 20.77 18.30
CA TYR A 568 11.54 21.23 17.45
C TYR A 568 12.00 22.35 16.50
N LEU A 569 12.84 23.26 16.98
CA LEU A 569 13.42 24.31 16.14
C LEU A 569 14.47 23.76 15.18
N ASP A 570 15.31 22.81 15.65
CA ASP A 570 16.28 22.12 14.79
C ASP A 570 15.57 21.40 13.65
N TYR A 571 14.49 20.70 13.95
CA TYR A 571 13.68 20.00 12.96
C TYR A 571 13.06 20.96 11.94
N LEU A 572 12.53 22.08 12.41
CA LEU A 572 11.92 23.11 11.57
C LEU A 572 12.94 23.70 10.59
N GLN A 573 14.17 23.93 11.06
CA GLN A 573 15.26 24.42 10.23
C GLN A 573 15.73 23.41 9.18
N GLU A 574 15.77 22.13 9.51
CA GLU A 574 16.32 21.08 8.64
C GLU A 574 15.30 20.55 7.62
N TYR A 575 14.03 20.38 8.03
CA TYR A 575 13.01 19.66 7.24
C TYR A 575 11.87 20.54 6.75
N SER A 576 11.69 21.76 7.27
CA SER A 576 10.64 22.66 6.83
C SER A 576 11.23 23.75 5.93
N PRO A 577 11.04 23.66 4.60
CA PRO A 577 11.59 24.65 3.71
C PRO A 577 10.95 26.02 3.97
N PHE A 578 11.79 27.06 4.00
CA PHE A 578 11.35 28.44 4.08
C PHE A 578 10.77 28.84 2.73
N THR A 579 9.57 29.37 2.74
CA THR A 579 8.90 29.94 1.57
C THR A 579 9.19 31.45 1.44
N SER A 580 9.52 32.10 2.55
CA SER A 580 10.08 33.46 2.57
C SER A 580 10.98 33.63 3.79
N GLY A 581 11.97 34.50 3.71
CA GLY A 581 12.90 34.80 4.79
C GLY A 581 13.91 33.68 5.07
N SER A 582 14.51 33.71 6.26
CA SER A 582 15.46 32.74 6.73
C SER A 582 15.46 32.68 8.26
N PHE A 583 15.94 31.59 8.85
CA PHE A 583 16.03 31.46 10.29
C PHE A 583 17.35 31.99 10.82
N ASP A 584 17.28 32.98 11.71
CA ASP A 584 18.39 33.42 12.55
C ASP A 584 18.08 33.08 14.01
N GLU A 585 18.73 32.05 14.55
CA GLU A 585 18.50 31.51 15.87
C GLU A 585 18.69 32.59 16.96
N LYS A 586 19.69 33.47 16.84
CA LYS A 586 19.98 34.52 17.84
C LYS A 586 18.91 35.63 17.83
N ALA A 587 18.51 36.02 16.63
CA ALA A 587 17.44 37.00 16.48
C ALA A 587 16.11 36.42 16.96
N PHE A 588 15.81 35.15 16.62
CA PHE A 588 14.60 34.46 17.08
C PHE A 588 14.57 34.36 18.60
N ALA A 589 15.66 33.95 19.24
CA ALA A 589 15.78 33.83 20.70
C ALA A 589 15.59 35.17 21.43
N SER A 590 15.73 36.33 20.76
CA SER A 590 15.42 37.64 21.39
C SER A 590 13.95 37.75 21.82
N GLY A 591 13.04 36.98 21.14
CA GLY A 591 11.60 37.05 21.39
C GLY A 591 10.94 38.31 20.82
N GLU A 592 11.57 38.94 19.82
CA GLU A 592 11.02 40.06 19.03
C GLU A 592 10.53 39.61 17.65
N PHE A 593 10.91 38.42 17.25
CA PHE A 593 10.58 37.82 15.95
C PHE A 593 9.62 36.66 16.10
N VAL A 594 8.86 36.41 15.01
CA VAL A 594 7.93 35.30 14.87
C VAL A 594 8.15 34.60 13.53
N LEU A 595 8.07 33.27 13.49
CA LEU A 595 7.95 32.50 12.25
C LEU A 595 6.47 32.24 11.97
N VAL A 596 6.10 32.17 10.70
CA VAL A 596 4.73 31.87 10.26
C VAL A 596 4.72 30.50 9.63
N GLY A 597 3.88 29.58 10.14
CA GLY A 597 3.67 28.24 9.61
C GLY A 597 2.49 28.17 8.66
N GLY A 598 2.37 27.03 7.92
CA GLY A 598 1.24 26.76 7.06
C GLY A 598 1.27 27.42 5.68
N ALA A 599 2.40 28.01 5.29
CA ALA A 599 2.54 28.69 4.01
C ALA A 599 2.92 27.69 2.88
N TYR A 600 1.95 26.94 2.40
CA TYR A 600 2.18 25.99 1.29
C TYR A 600 2.48 26.64 -0.05
N HIS A 601 2.25 27.96 -0.21
CA HIS A 601 2.33 28.64 -1.49
C HIS A 601 3.06 29.99 -1.35
N GLU A 602 4.39 29.95 -1.28
CA GLU A 602 5.30 31.12 -1.40
C GLU A 602 4.87 32.36 -0.57
N GLY A 603 4.27 32.14 0.62
CA GLY A 603 3.82 33.22 1.50
C GLY A 603 2.59 34.00 1.02
N LEU A 604 1.91 33.57 -0.04
CA LEU A 604 0.74 34.28 -0.60
C LEU A 604 -0.48 34.23 0.31
N SER A 605 -0.64 33.17 1.12
CA SER A 605 -1.76 32.95 2.04
C SER A 605 -1.43 33.27 3.50
N SER A 606 -0.26 33.86 3.77
CA SER A 606 0.24 34.14 5.13
C SER A 606 1.01 35.45 5.19
N PRO A 607 1.32 35.99 6.39
CA PRO A 607 2.28 37.09 6.55
C PRO A 607 3.65 36.74 5.97
N ILE A 608 4.35 37.74 5.45
CA ILE A 608 5.68 37.61 4.83
C ILE A 608 6.76 38.26 5.68
N GLU A 609 8.02 37.92 5.42
CA GLU A 609 9.21 38.51 6.08
C GLU A 609 9.14 40.02 6.17
N GLY A 610 9.42 40.56 7.37
CA GLY A 610 9.44 41.99 7.68
C GLY A 610 8.08 42.62 8.01
N GLU A 611 6.95 41.90 7.86
CA GLU A 611 5.64 42.38 8.33
C GLU A 611 5.59 42.38 9.86
N GLU A 612 4.92 43.37 10.44
CA GLU A 612 4.62 43.43 11.89
C GLU A 612 3.28 42.74 12.18
N ILE A 613 3.27 41.87 13.18
CA ILE A 613 2.09 41.17 13.68
C ILE A 613 1.93 41.47 15.15
N GLU A 614 0.69 41.71 15.61
CA GLU A 614 0.37 41.90 16.98
C GLU A 614 -0.23 40.61 17.58
N ILE A 615 0.44 40.04 18.57
CA ILE A 615 0.01 38.87 19.34
C ILE A 615 -0.20 39.28 20.79
N SER A 616 -1.43 39.20 21.29
CA SER A 616 -1.79 39.58 22.65
C SER A 616 -1.24 40.96 23.07
N GLY A 617 -1.36 41.97 22.21
CA GLY A 617 -0.93 43.35 22.49
C GLY A 617 0.57 43.60 22.34
N LYS A 618 1.37 42.62 21.96
CA LYS A 618 2.80 42.75 21.67
C LYS A 618 3.06 42.61 20.16
N LYS A 619 3.88 43.50 19.64
CA LYS A 619 4.30 43.47 18.25
C LYS A 619 5.50 42.53 18.03
N PHE A 620 5.45 41.77 17.00
CA PHE A 620 6.51 40.88 16.51
C PHE A 620 6.79 41.18 15.04
N THR A 621 8.04 41.03 14.63
CA THR A 621 8.42 41.10 13.22
C THR A 621 8.47 39.70 12.67
N VAL A 622 7.86 39.46 11.52
CA VAL A 622 7.94 38.17 10.83
C VAL A 622 9.36 37.95 10.32
N MET A 623 10.01 36.90 10.83
CA MET A 623 11.36 36.51 10.40
C MET A 623 11.34 35.74 9.09
N GLY A 624 10.30 34.95 8.89
CA GLY A 624 10.09 34.14 7.69
C GLY A 624 8.85 33.30 7.78
N SER A 625 8.48 32.72 6.64
CA SER A 625 7.36 31.78 6.53
C SER A 625 7.93 30.40 6.20
N VAL A 626 7.44 29.38 6.90
CA VAL A 626 7.88 28.00 6.76
C VAL A 626 6.73 27.13 6.29
N MET A 627 7.03 26.11 5.47
CA MET A 627 6.07 25.04 5.23
C MET A 627 5.82 24.33 6.55
N HIS A 628 4.55 24.23 6.90
CA HIS A 628 4.13 23.51 8.08
C HIS A 628 4.20 22.00 7.81
N ASP A 629 5.02 21.29 8.59
CA ASP A 629 4.97 19.82 8.61
C ASP A 629 4.03 19.41 9.76
N GLU A 630 2.93 18.77 9.42
CA GLU A 630 1.90 18.30 10.35
C GLU A 630 2.43 17.28 11.36
N THR A 631 3.62 16.71 11.13
CA THR A 631 4.14 15.56 11.89
C THR A 631 4.33 15.87 13.38
N TYR A 632 4.80 17.07 13.74
CA TYR A 632 5.05 17.45 15.14
C TYR A 632 3.98 18.40 15.72
N LEU A 633 3.15 18.99 14.88
CA LEU A 633 1.99 19.78 15.27
C LEU A 633 0.67 18.99 15.12
N GLN A 634 0.73 17.66 15.01
CA GLN A 634 -0.46 16.83 14.96
C GLN A 634 -1.38 17.15 16.13
N GLY A 635 -2.64 17.43 15.81
CA GLY A 635 -3.63 17.87 16.79
C GLY A 635 -3.47 19.33 17.25
N ALA A 636 -2.67 20.17 16.56
CA ALA A 636 -2.57 21.61 16.86
C ALA A 636 -3.75 22.41 16.34
N GLU A 637 -4.54 21.84 15.46
CA GLU A 637 -5.70 22.52 14.88
C GLU A 637 -6.94 22.28 15.71
N SER A 638 -7.52 23.37 16.24
CA SER A 638 -8.85 23.32 16.85
C SER A 638 -9.94 23.34 15.78
N PRO A 639 -11.09 22.68 16.02
CA PRO A 639 -12.21 22.72 15.10
C PRO A 639 -12.88 24.08 15.01
N GLU A 640 -12.84 24.82 16.11
CA GLU A 640 -13.36 26.18 16.15
C GLU A 640 -12.52 27.14 15.29
N ALA A 641 -11.29 26.76 15.01
CA ALA A 641 -10.31 27.46 14.20
C ALA A 641 -10.06 26.76 12.87
N ALA A 642 -11.10 26.32 12.20
CA ALA A 642 -10.98 25.62 10.91
C ALA A 642 -10.19 26.42 9.84
N PHE A 643 -10.23 27.77 9.91
CA PHE A 643 -9.30 28.66 9.22
C PHE A 643 -8.41 29.35 10.24
N ASN A 644 -7.16 28.93 10.35
CA ASN A 644 -6.17 29.53 11.24
C ASN A 644 -4.86 29.85 10.49
N LEU A 645 -4.06 30.72 11.12
CA LEU A 645 -2.67 30.97 10.75
C LEU A 645 -1.79 30.60 11.95
N VAL A 646 -0.69 29.93 11.69
CA VAL A 646 0.22 29.44 12.75
C VAL A 646 1.36 30.42 12.96
N TYR A 647 1.59 30.79 14.20
CA TYR A 647 2.63 31.72 14.63
C TYR A 647 3.56 31.04 15.61
N ILE A 648 4.84 30.89 15.24
CA ILE A 648 5.82 30.14 16.05
C ILE A 648 6.72 31.14 16.77
N LEU A 649 6.79 31.02 18.08
CA LEU A 649 7.60 31.83 19.00
C LEU A 649 8.62 30.96 19.74
N PRO A 650 9.75 31.55 20.19
CA PRO A 650 10.56 30.89 21.23
C PRO A 650 9.70 30.60 22.44
N ILE A 651 9.93 29.46 23.12
CA ILE A 651 9.13 29.03 24.27
C ILE A 651 9.10 30.11 25.38
N GLU A 652 10.21 30.80 25.61
CA GLU A 652 10.29 31.86 26.65
C GLU A 652 9.47 33.10 26.26
N ALA A 653 9.32 33.39 24.99
CA ALA A 653 8.46 34.48 24.51
C ALA A 653 6.99 34.10 24.62
N PHE A 654 6.67 32.85 24.33
CA PHE A 654 5.34 32.28 24.51
C PHE A 654 4.90 32.30 25.96
N ASP A 655 5.73 31.81 26.89
CA ASP A 655 5.44 31.75 28.33
C ASP A 655 5.25 33.13 28.94
N ARG A 656 5.91 34.17 28.42
CA ARG A 656 5.66 35.56 28.84
C ARG A 656 4.28 36.07 28.44
N LEU A 657 3.74 35.58 27.31
CA LEU A 657 2.41 35.99 26.83
C LEU A 657 1.30 35.14 27.45
N PHE A 658 1.57 33.86 27.62
CA PHE A 658 0.60 32.85 28.04
C PHE A 658 1.15 31.96 29.17
N PRO A 659 1.36 32.52 30.39
CA PRO A 659 2.04 31.79 31.46
C PRO A 659 1.24 30.62 32.05
N GLU A 660 -0.06 30.55 31.81
CA GLU A 660 -0.95 29.49 32.33
C GLU A 660 -1.14 28.33 31.36
N GLN A 661 -0.55 28.41 30.14
CA GLN A 661 -0.76 27.36 29.15
C GLN A 661 0.05 26.09 29.45
N ALA A 662 -0.63 24.95 29.37
CA ALA A 662 -0.05 23.65 29.62
C ALA A 662 0.90 23.23 28.48
N TYR A 663 1.79 22.28 28.78
CA TYR A 663 2.60 21.62 27.77
C TYR A 663 1.71 20.73 26.90
N ARG A 664 1.82 20.92 25.61
CA ARG A 664 1.13 20.07 24.63
C ARG A 664 1.93 18.81 24.35
N GLN A 665 3.22 18.97 24.13
CA GLN A 665 4.12 17.89 23.76
C GLN A 665 5.53 18.13 24.28
N LEU A 666 6.20 17.04 24.66
CA LEU A 666 7.63 17.03 24.99
C LEU A 666 8.34 16.09 24.04
N ALA A 667 9.48 16.49 23.52
CA ALA A 667 10.42 15.61 22.85
C ALA A 667 11.60 15.33 23.79
N VAL A 668 11.85 14.06 24.05
CA VAL A 668 12.87 13.61 25.02
C VAL A 668 13.92 12.80 24.27
N ASN A 669 15.17 13.22 24.41
CA ASN A 669 16.32 12.44 23.95
C ASN A 669 17.03 11.85 25.15
N ILE A 670 17.55 10.64 24.99
CA ILE A 670 18.20 9.88 26.06
C ILE A 670 19.62 9.44 25.68
N ASP A 671 20.39 9.05 26.69
CA ASP A 671 21.62 8.30 26.46
C ASP A 671 21.26 6.86 26.01
N LYS A 672 21.70 6.49 24.82
CA LYS A 672 21.45 5.15 24.23
C LYS A 672 21.88 3.99 25.13
N GLY A 673 22.85 4.21 26.04
CA GLY A 673 23.28 3.21 27.02
C GLY A 673 22.30 2.96 28.15
N GLN A 674 21.34 3.86 28.37
CA GLN A 674 20.40 3.84 29.51
C GLN A 674 18.93 3.71 29.08
N GLN A 675 18.70 3.24 27.88
CA GLN A 675 17.35 3.11 27.33
C GLN A 675 16.44 2.21 28.17
N LYS A 676 16.95 1.11 28.70
CA LYS A 676 16.15 0.17 29.49
C LYS A 676 15.65 0.77 30.81
N GLU A 677 16.49 1.56 31.47
CA GLU A 677 16.14 2.24 32.71
C GLU A 677 15.04 3.29 32.44
N PHE A 678 15.15 3.98 31.31
CA PHE A 678 14.15 4.98 30.94
C PHE A 678 12.81 4.34 30.52
N GLU A 679 12.84 3.19 29.82
CA GLU A 679 11.60 2.45 29.50
C GLU A 679 10.85 1.99 30.76
N VAL A 680 11.56 1.50 31.77
CA VAL A 680 10.93 1.13 33.06
C VAL A 680 10.24 2.34 33.69
N TYR A 681 10.88 3.49 33.65
CA TYR A 681 10.27 4.72 34.16
C TYR A 681 9.04 5.13 33.38
N LEU A 682 9.08 5.02 32.03
CA LEU A 682 7.93 5.35 31.20
C LEU A 682 6.75 4.39 31.42
N ASP A 683 7.02 3.09 31.61
CA ASP A 683 5.99 2.12 31.93
C ASP A 683 5.34 2.38 33.32
N GLU A 684 6.15 2.80 34.32
CA GLU A 684 5.65 3.22 35.64
C GLU A 684 4.85 4.54 35.53
N TYR A 685 5.30 5.47 34.71
CA TYR A 685 4.61 6.74 34.44
C TYR A 685 3.26 6.51 33.74
N GLU A 686 3.20 5.62 32.75
CA GLU A 686 1.99 5.29 32.02
C GLU A 686 0.96 4.52 32.88
N GLN A 687 1.42 3.66 33.80
CA GLN A 687 0.59 2.93 34.74
C GLN A 687 0.12 3.74 35.92
N GLY A 688 0.73 4.90 36.18
CA GLY A 688 0.45 5.81 37.29
C GLY A 688 -0.78 6.68 37.07
N LEU A 689 -0.81 7.83 37.77
CA LEU A 689 -1.90 8.82 37.77
C LEU A 689 -2.04 9.59 36.43
N ASN A 690 -1.08 9.47 35.53
CA ASN A 690 -0.98 10.30 34.32
C ASN A 690 -1.50 9.57 33.04
N ARG A 691 -2.64 8.93 33.17
CA ARG A 691 -3.30 8.20 32.05
C ARG A 691 -3.73 9.10 30.88
N GLY A 692 -3.67 10.42 31.04
CA GLY A 692 -3.99 11.37 29.97
C GLY A 692 -2.81 11.76 29.08
N VAL A 693 -1.65 11.09 29.20
CA VAL A 693 -0.47 11.36 28.37
C VAL A 693 -0.21 10.20 27.42
N GLY A 694 -0.17 10.48 26.13
CA GLY A 694 0.24 9.50 25.14
C GLY A 694 1.77 9.49 25.00
N ILE A 695 2.36 8.31 25.05
CA ILE A 695 3.80 8.12 24.85
C ILE A 695 4.01 7.48 23.48
N THR A 696 4.88 8.10 22.69
CA THR A 696 5.31 7.56 21.39
C THR A 696 6.81 7.29 21.42
N ARG A 697 7.21 6.13 20.96
CA ARG A 697 8.61 5.65 20.99
C ARG A 697 9.20 5.63 19.59
N ARG A 698 10.46 6.03 19.46
CA ARG A 698 11.19 5.94 18.19
C ARG A 698 11.25 4.52 17.65
N SER A 699 11.27 3.52 18.54
CA SER A 699 11.23 2.10 18.14
C SER A 699 9.97 1.72 17.35
N GLU A 700 8.83 2.34 17.61
CA GLU A 700 7.59 2.12 16.87
C GLU A 700 7.74 2.57 15.40
N TYR A 701 8.34 3.73 15.19
CA TYR A 701 8.68 4.22 13.84
C TYR A 701 9.72 3.36 13.14
N GLN A 702 10.70 2.83 13.89
CA GLN A 702 11.69 1.87 13.35
C GLN A 702 11.02 0.59 12.85
N ASP A 703 10.12 0.02 13.66
CA ASP A 703 9.42 -1.20 13.28
C ASP A 703 8.46 -0.95 12.12
N ASN A 704 7.74 0.16 12.13
CA ASN A 704 6.92 0.59 11.00
C ASN A 704 7.74 0.75 9.71
N PHE A 705 8.92 1.37 9.80
CA PHE A 705 9.81 1.50 8.65
C PHE A 705 10.30 0.15 8.14
N ARG A 706 10.70 -0.77 9.03
CA ARG A 706 11.16 -2.12 8.65
C ARG A 706 10.06 -2.90 7.92
N VAL A 707 8.84 -2.84 8.45
CA VAL A 707 7.66 -3.45 7.84
C VAL A 707 7.36 -2.80 6.49
N ALA A 708 7.30 -1.48 6.43
CA ALA A 708 7.04 -0.73 5.20
C ALA A 708 8.09 -1.01 4.12
N ARG A 709 9.39 -1.02 4.48
CA ARG A 709 10.49 -1.34 3.57
C ARG A 709 10.40 -2.76 3.01
N LEU A 710 10.01 -3.73 3.83
CA LEU A 710 9.82 -5.11 3.38
C LEU A 710 8.61 -5.21 2.45
N ASN A 711 7.50 -4.58 2.81
CA ASN A 711 6.27 -4.61 2.06
C ASN A 711 6.40 -3.96 0.68
N LEU A 712 7.20 -2.91 0.57
CA LEU A 712 7.54 -2.25 -0.69
C LEU A 712 8.14 -3.21 -1.73
N VAL A 713 8.90 -4.21 -1.29
CA VAL A 713 9.65 -5.09 -2.20
C VAL A 713 9.15 -6.53 -2.23
N LEU A 714 8.36 -6.96 -1.24
CA LEU A 714 7.95 -8.35 -1.08
C LEU A 714 7.19 -8.94 -2.28
N PRO A 715 6.23 -8.23 -2.91
CA PRO A 715 5.53 -8.75 -4.08
C PRO A 715 6.46 -9.02 -5.25
N ASP A 716 7.31 -8.05 -5.57
CA ASP A 716 8.26 -8.14 -6.68
C ASP A 716 9.36 -9.17 -6.40
N LEU A 717 9.75 -9.34 -5.13
CA LEU A 717 10.69 -10.38 -4.71
C LEU A 717 10.12 -11.78 -5.02
N VAL A 718 8.86 -12.03 -4.68
CA VAL A 718 8.20 -13.31 -4.94
C VAL A 718 8.09 -13.57 -6.44
N ILE A 719 7.66 -12.57 -7.20
CA ILE A 719 7.59 -12.65 -8.67
C ILE A 719 8.99 -12.93 -9.23
N GLY A 720 10.00 -12.19 -8.77
CA GLY A 720 11.39 -12.33 -9.21
C GLY A 720 11.97 -13.72 -8.92
N LEU A 721 11.69 -14.28 -7.74
CA LEU A 721 12.12 -15.64 -7.37
C LEU A 721 11.47 -16.71 -8.26
N VAL A 722 10.16 -16.62 -8.51
CA VAL A 722 9.46 -17.56 -9.39
C VAL A 722 9.94 -17.41 -10.83
N LEU A 723 10.11 -16.18 -11.33
CA LEU A 723 10.66 -15.94 -12.66
C LEU A 723 12.09 -16.47 -12.80
N THR A 724 12.90 -16.37 -11.75
CA THR A 724 14.24 -16.95 -11.70
C THR A 724 14.17 -18.48 -11.78
N GLY A 725 13.26 -19.11 -11.07
CA GLY A 725 12.98 -20.54 -11.19
C GLY A 725 12.59 -20.94 -12.60
N ILE A 726 11.69 -20.19 -13.23
CA ILE A 726 11.28 -20.37 -14.62
C ILE A 726 12.49 -20.23 -15.58
N ALA A 727 13.29 -19.21 -15.41
CA ALA A 727 14.46 -18.96 -16.25
C ALA A 727 15.54 -20.02 -16.10
N LEU A 728 15.81 -20.49 -14.87
CA LEU A 728 16.71 -21.61 -14.61
C LEU A 728 16.19 -22.91 -15.21
N MET A 729 14.89 -23.19 -15.06
CA MET A 729 14.28 -24.37 -15.68
C MET A 729 14.40 -24.33 -17.21
N ASN A 730 14.19 -23.15 -17.81
CA ASN A 730 14.38 -22.95 -19.24
C ASN A 730 15.83 -23.19 -19.68
N PHE A 731 16.78 -22.70 -18.89
CA PHE A 731 18.22 -22.92 -19.13
C PHE A 731 18.60 -24.40 -19.03
N ILE A 732 18.20 -25.08 -17.98
CA ILE A 732 18.44 -26.52 -17.79
C ILE A 732 17.81 -27.32 -18.94
N ASN A 733 16.57 -27.01 -19.28
CA ASN A 733 15.87 -27.65 -20.40
C ASN A 733 16.64 -27.49 -21.72
N MET A 734 17.16 -26.28 -21.98
CA MET A 734 17.99 -26.02 -23.16
C MET A 734 19.25 -26.93 -23.18
N LEU A 735 19.95 -27.09 -22.06
CA LEU A 735 21.14 -27.90 -21.96
C LEU A 735 20.84 -29.40 -22.13
N VAL A 736 19.82 -29.90 -21.43
CA VAL A 736 19.38 -31.31 -21.52
C VAL A 736 18.99 -31.67 -22.95
N ILE A 737 18.24 -30.80 -23.61
CA ILE A 737 17.80 -31.04 -24.97
C ILE A 737 18.97 -31.04 -25.97
N LYS A 738 19.93 -30.10 -25.80
CA LYS A 738 21.15 -30.09 -26.61
C LYS A 738 21.89 -31.43 -26.53
N THR A 739 22.02 -31.94 -25.30
CA THR A 739 22.69 -33.24 -25.08
C THR A 739 21.93 -34.39 -25.72
N VAL A 740 20.61 -34.47 -25.43
CA VAL A 740 19.79 -35.59 -25.95
C VAL A 740 19.58 -35.57 -27.45
N SER A 741 19.48 -34.40 -28.08
CA SER A 741 19.30 -34.29 -29.55
C SER A 741 20.55 -34.65 -30.34
N ARG A 742 21.71 -34.69 -29.70
CA ARG A 742 23.01 -35.00 -30.33
C ARG A 742 23.54 -36.38 -30.01
N LYS A 743 22.68 -37.27 -29.49
CA LYS A 743 23.08 -38.67 -29.22
C LYS A 743 23.72 -39.35 -30.43
N GLY A 744 23.23 -39.10 -31.63
CA GLY A 744 23.82 -39.61 -32.88
C GLY A 744 25.19 -38.99 -33.19
N GLU A 745 25.40 -37.70 -32.97
CA GLU A 745 26.73 -37.07 -33.10
C GLU A 745 27.71 -37.65 -32.09
N PHE A 746 27.28 -37.90 -30.85
CA PHE A 746 28.12 -38.49 -29.79
C PHE A 746 28.49 -39.93 -30.12
N ALA A 747 27.58 -40.74 -30.67
CA ALA A 747 27.87 -42.08 -31.12
C ALA A 747 28.94 -42.06 -32.22
N VAL A 748 28.89 -41.09 -33.14
CA VAL A 748 29.94 -40.91 -34.16
C VAL A 748 31.25 -40.51 -33.54
N TYR A 749 31.29 -39.63 -32.51
CA TYR A 749 32.51 -39.28 -31.81
C TYR A 749 33.13 -40.45 -31.04
N GLU A 750 32.30 -41.27 -30.37
CA GLU A 750 32.74 -42.51 -29.74
C GLU A 750 33.28 -43.50 -30.75
N SER A 751 32.65 -43.65 -31.93
CA SER A 751 33.12 -44.54 -33.00
C SER A 751 34.45 -44.07 -33.63
N LEU A 752 34.74 -42.75 -33.57
CA LEU A 752 36.00 -42.13 -33.96
C LEU A 752 37.10 -42.19 -32.90
N GLY A 753 36.79 -42.84 -31.72
CA GLY A 753 37.77 -43.04 -30.64
C GLY A 753 37.73 -42.03 -29.50
N MET A 754 36.69 -41.18 -29.42
CA MET A 754 36.51 -40.27 -28.27
C MET A 754 36.14 -41.08 -27.04
N THR A 755 36.86 -40.88 -25.96
CA THR A 755 36.57 -41.53 -24.67
C THR A 755 35.37 -40.87 -23.97
N ARG A 756 34.68 -41.59 -23.08
CA ARG A 756 33.58 -41.06 -22.26
C ARG A 756 33.99 -39.84 -21.46
N THR A 757 35.22 -39.85 -20.91
CA THR A 757 35.78 -38.70 -20.14
C THR A 757 35.98 -37.48 -21.04
N GLN A 758 36.40 -37.67 -22.30
CA GLN A 758 36.52 -36.57 -23.27
C GLN A 758 35.14 -36.02 -23.65
N LEU A 759 34.12 -36.88 -23.79
CA LEU A 759 32.76 -36.48 -24.05
C LEU A 759 32.14 -35.67 -22.88
N GLN A 760 32.37 -36.12 -21.64
CA GLN A 760 31.96 -35.37 -20.46
C GLN A 760 32.67 -34.00 -20.38
N LYS A 761 33.98 -33.93 -20.64
CA LYS A 761 34.71 -32.65 -20.72
C LYS A 761 34.19 -31.75 -21.83
N LEU A 762 33.78 -32.32 -22.97
CA LEU A 762 33.18 -31.55 -24.06
C LEU A 762 31.83 -30.90 -23.62
N LEU A 763 30.96 -31.69 -22.98
CA LEU A 763 29.68 -31.21 -22.48
C LEU A 763 29.85 -30.13 -21.40
N LEU A 764 30.78 -30.33 -20.47
CA LEU A 764 31.12 -29.34 -19.44
C LEU A 764 31.65 -28.03 -20.07
N LEU A 765 32.56 -28.10 -21.04
CA LEU A 765 33.05 -26.93 -21.75
C LEU A 765 31.95 -26.20 -22.53
N GLU A 766 31.04 -26.94 -23.18
CA GLU A 766 29.87 -26.37 -23.82
C GLU A 766 28.98 -25.63 -22.82
N GLY A 767 28.75 -26.15 -21.62
CA GLY A 767 28.04 -25.50 -20.53
C GLY A 767 28.75 -24.23 -20.08
N ILE A 768 30.06 -24.29 -19.81
CA ILE A 768 30.85 -23.12 -19.39
C ILE A 768 30.79 -22.00 -20.45
N PHE A 769 30.94 -22.33 -21.74
CA PHE A 769 30.85 -21.31 -22.79
C PHE A 769 29.45 -20.67 -22.89
N HIS A 770 28.38 -21.45 -22.64
CA HIS A 770 27.01 -20.90 -22.62
C HIS A 770 26.83 -19.95 -21.42
N ALA A 771 27.27 -20.36 -20.23
CA ALA A 771 27.21 -19.48 -19.07
C ALA A 771 28.09 -18.22 -19.24
N GLY A 772 29.28 -18.39 -19.81
CA GLY A 772 30.15 -17.25 -20.13
C GLY A 772 29.51 -16.26 -21.11
N LEU A 773 28.84 -16.78 -22.16
CA LEU A 773 28.09 -15.95 -23.10
C LEU A 773 26.92 -15.22 -22.42
N MET A 774 26.21 -15.90 -21.51
CA MET A 774 25.12 -15.30 -20.72
C MET A 774 25.64 -14.18 -19.84
N LEU A 775 26.71 -14.43 -19.08
CA LEU A 775 27.32 -13.43 -18.19
C LEU A 775 27.89 -12.24 -18.98
N MET A 776 28.44 -12.48 -20.17
CA MET A 776 28.93 -11.42 -21.06
C MET A 776 27.83 -10.45 -21.48
N ILE A 777 26.57 -10.91 -21.57
CA ILE A 777 25.41 -10.06 -21.89
C ILE A 777 24.81 -9.50 -20.59
N LEU A 778 24.67 -10.33 -19.58
CA LEU A 778 23.98 -10.00 -18.34
C LEU A 778 24.68 -8.87 -17.59
N ILE A 779 26.00 -8.96 -17.42
CA ILE A 779 26.76 -7.97 -16.64
C ILE A 779 26.63 -6.55 -17.24
N PRO A 780 26.92 -6.30 -18.53
CA PRO A 780 26.79 -4.95 -19.08
C PRO A 780 25.36 -4.42 -19.05
N VAL A 781 24.37 -5.25 -19.38
CA VAL A 781 22.98 -4.82 -19.42
C VAL A 781 22.48 -4.48 -18.01
N THR A 782 22.79 -5.28 -17.00
CA THR A 782 22.45 -5.00 -15.61
C THR A 782 23.14 -3.72 -15.13
N THR A 783 24.43 -3.55 -15.46
CA THR A 783 25.18 -2.33 -15.08
C THR A 783 24.58 -1.07 -15.72
N ILE A 784 24.17 -1.13 -16.99
CA ILE A 784 23.51 -0.02 -17.67
C ILE A 784 22.15 0.27 -17.03
N PHE A 785 21.36 -0.78 -16.76
CA PHE A 785 20.07 -0.68 -16.10
C PHE A 785 20.21 0.00 -14.73
N ASP A 786 21.15 -0.45 -13.91
CA ASP A 786 21.40 0.08 -12.56
C ASP A 786 21.88 1.54 -12.60
N ARG A 787 22.76 1.88 -13.56
CA ARG A 787 23.34 3.22 -13.62
C ARG A 787 22.40 4.29 -14.16
N PHE A 788 21.51 3.93 -15.09
CA PHE A 788 20.71 4.92 -15.83
C PHE A 788 19.21 4.83 -15.52
N LEU A 789 18.67 3.66 -15.23
CA LEU A 789 17.25 3.48 -15.02
C LEU A 789 16.89 3.42 -13.54
N MET A 790 17.66 2.71 -12.73
CA MET A 790 17.34 2.55 -11.30
C MET A 790 17.34 3.85 -10.50
N PRO A 791 18.21 4.85 -10.74
CA PRO A 791 18.08 6.14 -10.08
C PRO A 791 16.72 6.79 -10.32
N LYS A 792 16.24 6.76 -11.56
CA LYS A 792 14.92 7.30 -11.92
C LYS A 792 13.75 6.51 -11.30
N VAL A 793 13.91 5.20 -11.18
CA VAL A 793 12.91 4.34 -10.53
C VAL A 793 12.83 4.64 -9.03
N VAL A 794 13.96 4.83 -8.38
CA VAL A 794 14.03 5.19 -6.95
C VAL A 794 13.47 6.59 -6.73
N GLU A 795 13.83 7.55 -7.57
CA GLU A 795 13.30 8.91 -7.53
C GLU A 795 11.78 8.96 -7.78
N ALA A 796 11.30 8.23 -8.79
CA ALA A 796 9.87 8.13 -9.11
C ALA A 796 9.04 7.40 -8.04
N ALA A 797 9.67 6.63 -7.15
CA ALA A 797 8.98 6.06 -5.99
C ALA A 797 8.50 7.14 -4.99
N GLY A 798 8.96 8.40 -5.16
CA GLY A 798 8.43 9.57 -4.49
C GLY A 798 8.64 9.60 -2.97
N SER A 799 9.38 8.66 -2.43
CA SER A 799 9.66 8.59 -0.98
C SER A 799 10.94 9.38 -0.68
N TRP A 800 10.79 10.44 0.08
CA TRP A 800 11.91 11.28 0.58
C TRP A 800 12.93 10.49 1.41
N SER A 801 12.56 9.31 1.93
CA SER A 801 13.49 8.41 2.63
C SER A 801 14.33 7.53 1.71
N MET A 802 14.13 7.59 0.38
CA MET A 802 14.84 6.76 -0.59
C MET A 802 16.04 7.49 -1.20
N VAL A 803 17.25 6.98 -0.93
CA VAL A 803 18.49 7.45 -1.54
C VAL A 803 19.08 6.34 -2.38
N TYR A 804 19.20 6.56 -3.67
CA TYR A 804 19.73 5.56 -4.59
C TYR A 804 21.08 5.01 -4.13
N THR A 805 21.12 3.70 -3.93
CA THR A 805 22.31 2.96 -3.52
C THR A 805 22.56 1.83 -4.50
N CYS A 806 23.68 1.86 -5.22
CA CYS A 806 24.04 0.84 -6.20
C CYS A 806 24.56 -0.43 -5.51
N SER A 807 24.09 -1.60 -5.95
CA SER A 807 24.60 -2.88 -5.48
C SER A 807 24.42 -3.97 -6.53
N PHE A 808 25.46 -4.74 -6.77
CA PHE A 808 25.46 -5.87 -7.70
C PHE A 808 25.32 -7.24 -7.01
N LEU A 809 24.89 -7.27 -5.75
CA LEU A 809 24.81 -8.51 -4.96
C LEU A 809 23.93 -9.59 -5.64
N PRO A 810 22.71 -9.32 -6.15
CA PRO A 810 21.90 -10.32 -6.84
C PRO A 810 22.58 -10.86 -8.10
N LEU A 811 23.28 -10.03 -8.84
CA LEU A 811 24.04 -10.41 -10.03
C LEU A 811 25.17 -11.41 -9.66
N TRP A 812 25.88 -11.16 -8.56
CA TRP A 812 26.94 -12.06 -8.09
C TRP A 812 26.38 -13.38 -7.59
N ILE A 813 25.31 -13.36 -6.79
CA ILE A 813 24.63 -14.58 -6.31
C ILE A 813 24.17 -15.42 -7.50
N PHE A 814 23.56 -14.77 -8.48
CA PHE A 814 23.05 -15.44 -9.66
C PHE A 814 24.18 -16.04 -10.51
N SER A 815 25.29 -15.31 -10.68
CA SER A 815 26.47 -15.80 -11.40
C SER A 815 27.07 -17.04 -10.72
N LEU A 816 27.07 -17.07 -9.39
CA LEU A 816 27.49 -18.22 -8.59
C LEU A 816 26.54 -19.42 -8.80
N ILE A 817 25.23 -19.22 -8.73
CA ILE A 817 24.23 -20.27 -8.96
C ILE A 817 24.37 -20.86 -10.36
N LEU A 818 24.55 -20.01 -11.37
CA LEU A 818 24.76 -20.43 -12.75
C LEU A 818 26.04 -21.28 -12.87
N GLY A 819 27.12 -20.87 -12.23
CA GLY A 819 28.39 -21.62 -12.18
C GLY A 819 28.24 -22.99 -11.50
N LEU A 820 27.54 -23.04 -10.37
CA LEU A 820 27.28 -24.28 -9.64
C LEU A 820 26.37 -25.25 -10.40
N SER A 821 25.37 -24.74 -11.11
CA SER A 821 24.45 -25.57 -11.92
C SER A 821 25.19 -26.33 -13.03
N LEU A 822 26.31 -25.80 -13.51
CA LEU A 822 27.12 -26.44 -14.54
C LEU A 822 27.95 -27.65 -14.02
N ILE A 823 28.22 -27.68 -12.72
CA ILE A 823 29.01 -28.77 -12.10
C ILE A 823 28.15 -30.05 -11.98
N HIS A 824 26.83 -29.86 -11.91
CA HIS A 824 25.88 -30.98 -11.78
C HIS A 824 25.34 -31.54 -13.12
N ILE A 825 25.73 -30.97 -14.25
CA ILE A 825 25.43 -31.43 -15.61
C ILE A 825 26.60 -32.24 -16.18
#